data_c7ef6b8605083b76282de6716c9529e1
#
_entry.id   c7ef6b8605083b76282de6716c9529e1
#
_cell.length_a   1.000
_cell.length_b   1.000
_cell.length_c   1.000
_cell.angle_alpha   90.00
_cell.angle_beta   90.00
_cell.angle_gamma   90.00
#
_symmetry.space_group_name_H-M   'P 1'
#
loop_
_entity.id
_entity.type
_entity.pdbx_description
1 polymer ?
#
loop_
_entity_poly.entity_id
_entity_poly.type
_entity_poly.pdbx_seq_one_letter_code
_entity_poly.pdbx_strand_id
1 'polypeptide(L)'
;MKRYATWYNNLGDNFMIQIPDNSTILAPATLHLSLYKEILKQKRDCLGIQVLTLSSWLSSFYHGQTKSDIEILYLYKEALKNTSLSNAFYSSKEDYDFLNACLDFIKMAKTYQIHKFSCSTQKEKDLNEILNLLYPIELKEDQTKDVLSSLPDLENVYILKKEYSQLDNYWIQVLMDHGAKWLGENQLCQTHYYSVANTRKQMEVLAHLIIENDYLADDIFVALNNASDESVLPQILTAHKIPFTTIQETHITSIYNEWISYLTWIKDMDLKSFINLIQTLYPHDNYLIQYYTLFPEKFFKFEPHLSIISYEENEIITSYQFESYQRLEQQTLEWIHNHAFLFHALDFIEIAKHVQNLHEHVSKEDLNAFNDVMSLIQDVHTHIHNADDLDILIHQIQNLSANQKANTIEGVLIGSRQDITSLRPIVFLTGTNANAFPSLKLHSGIFDEAYVKSTSLPSLETRIQNQQTQIFDCLSLCETLYILYPQSDYQGKNYESSSEIENWIQTKPKFITTPDSFNLTTPSIDLNETSAKAIFFKDNHFKGSISRLESYARCPFSHALKYGLFLKEKEDITDIRIRGSILHHVLEMISKDKQDYTSLSKEEIYQYVRKEFAFAKKVLLQQVTWFNSQIEEITDKLVLIFEQLH
;
A
#
# COMPACT_ATOMS: atom_id res chain seq x y z
N MET A 1 31.14 9.89 25.93
CA MET A 1 30.34 9.92 27.17
C MET A 1 30.45 11.18 28.02
N LYS A 2 31.53 11.96 27.99
CA LYS A 2 31.65 13.21 28.80
C LYS A 2 31.06 14.47 28.15
N ARG A 3 30.66 14.47 26.87
CA ARG A 3 30.00 15.59 26.21
C ARG A 3 28.47 15.58 26.33
N TYR A 4 27.87 14.44 26.63
CA TYR A 4 26.42 14.31 26.81
C TYR A 4 25.89 14.84 28.14
N ALA A 5 26.73 14.91 29.18
CA ALA A 5 26.33 15.34 30.53
C ALA A 5 26.28 16.84 30.72
N THR A 6 26.85 17.64 29.84
CA THR A 6 26.92 19.11 29.97
C THR A 6 25.81 19.87 29.24
N TRP A 7 25.09 19.19 28.32
CA TRP A 7 23.99 19.81 27.58
C TRP A 7 22.64 19.77 28.31
N TYR A 8 22.43 18.76 29.18
CA TYR A 8 21.18 18.64 29.95
C TYR A 8 20.99 19.69 31.04
N ASN A 9 22.01 20.47 31.39
CA ASN A 9 21.95 21.47 32.48
C ASN A 9 21.73 22.92 32.01
N ASN A 10 21.56 23.20 30.70
CA ASN A 10 21.41 24.54 30.16
C ASN A 10 20.21 24.78 29.25
N LEU A 11 19.36 23.79 29.03
CA LEU A 11 18.04 24.02 28.48
C LEU A 11 17.12 24.28 29.66
N GLY A 12 16.79 25.55 29.89
CA GLY A 12 15.70 25.91 30.78
C GLY A 12 14.45 25.14 30.36
N ASP A 13 13.61 24.77 31.33
CA ASP A 13 12.38 23.97 31.22
C ASP A 13 11.33 24.53 30.21
N ASN A 14 11.69 24.79 28.97
CA ASN A 14 10.77 25.16 27.90
C ASN A 14 10.22 23.91 27.24
N PHE A 15 9.29 23.25 27.92
CA PHE A 15 8.45 22.24 27.28
C PHE A 15 7.47 22.94 26.34
N MET A 16 7.37 22.48 25.10
CA MET A 16 6.42 22.99 24.11
C MET A 16 4.96 22.86 24.59
N ILE A 17 4.68 21.83 25.39
CA ILE A 17 3.39 21.57 25.98
C ILE A 17 3.58 21.43 27.49
N GLN A 18 2.85 22.20 28.28
CA GLN A 18 2.74 21.94 29.71
C GLN A 18 1.59 20.96 29.95
N ILE A 19 1.90 19.84 30.59
CA ILE A 19 0.91 18.78 30.87
C ILE A 19 0.34 19.03 32.30
N PRO A 20 -0.97 19.28 32.41
CA PRO A 20 -1.60 19.48 33.69
C PRO A 20 -1.69 18.23 34.53
N ASP A 21 -1.66 18.33 35.85
CA ASP A 21 -1.91 17.22 36.76
C ASP A 21 -3.39 16.83 36.76
N ASN A 22 -3.66 15.53 37.01
CA ASN A 22 -5.02 14.99 37.09
C ASN A 22 -5.89 15.34 35.87
N SER A 23 -5.33 15.17 34.67
CA SER A 23 -5.95 15.54 33.41
C SER A 23 -6.28 14.33 32.54
N THR A 24 -7.32 14.48 31.73
CA THR A 24 -7.61 13.59 30.62
C THR A 24 -7.21 14.27 29.32
N ILE A 25 -6.29 13.63 28.57
CA ILE A 25 -5.79 14.14 27.30
C ILE A 25 -6.43 13.37 26.17
N LEU A 26 -7.14 14.08 25.30
CA LEU A 26 -7.74 13.50 24.09
C LEU A 26 -6.77 13.70 22.92
N ALA A 27 -6.27 12.59 22.40
CA ALA A 27 -5.30 12.56 21.31
C ALA A 27 -5.46 11.32 20.43
N PRO A 28 -4.99 11.34 19.16
CA PRO A 28 -4.97 10.14 18.34
C PRO A 28 -4.13 9.03 18.97
N ALA A 29 -4.54 7.77 18.77
CA ALA A 29 -3.82 6.61 19.32
C ALA A 29 -2.33 6.58 18.92
N THR A 30 -2.00 7.06 17.72
CA THR A 30 -0.63 7.16 17.20
C THR A 30 0.29 8.06 18.02
N LEU A 31 -0.27 9.00 18.75
CA LEU A 31 0.48 9.97 19.55
C LEU A 31 0.54 9.60 21.04
N HIS A 32 -0.17 8.54 21.46
CA HIS A 32 -0.19 8.14 22.87
C HIS A 32 1.22 7.86 23.41
N LEU A 33 2.04 7.10 22.66
CA LEU A 33 3.40 6.81 23.08
C LEU A 33 4.26 8.08 23.20
N SER A 34 4.14 9.00 22.24
CA SER A 34 4.84 10.28 22.25
C SER A 34 4.42 11.14 23.46
N LEU A 35 3.11 11.18 23.73
CA LEU A 35 2.57 11.90 24.89
C LEU A 35 3.03 11.28 26.21
N TYR A 36 3.01 9.95 26.34
CA TYR A 36 3.52 9.30 27.55
C TYR A 36 5.02 9.56 27.75
N LYS A 37 5.84 9.55 26.69
CA LYS A 37 7.25 9.94 26.79
C LYS A 37 7.40 11.39 27.27
N GLU A 38 6.58 12.31 26.77
CA GLU A 38 6.60 13.72 27.18
C GLU A 38 6.11 13.88 28.63
N ILE A 39 5.06 13.18 29.05
CA ILE A 39 4.59 13.14 30.44
C ILE A 39 5.72 12.69 31.37
N LEU A 40 6.42 11.61 31.03
CA LEU A 40 7.51 11.08 31.85
C LEU A 40 8.71 12.03 31.92
N LYS A 41 9.00 12.79 30.86
CA LYS A 41 10.03 13.84 30.91
C LYS A 41 9.68 14.94 31.91
N GLN A 42 8.40 15.38 31.94
CA GLN A 42 7.95 16.49 32.77
C GLN A 42 7.63 16.08 34.21
N LYS A 43 6.94 14.96 34.39
CA LYS A 43 6.31 14.57 35.67
C LYS A 43 7.00 13.41 36.38
N ARG A 44 7.89 12.65 35.74
CA ARG A 44 8.52 11.42 36.21
C ARG A 44 7.57 10.22 36.34
N ASP A 45 6.26 10.41 36.40
CA ASP A 45 5.24 9.38 36.40
C ASP A 45 3.98 9.82 35.63
N CYS A 46 3.05 8.92 35.44
CA CYS A 46 1.80 9.17 34.72
C CYS A 46 0.56 9.13 35.65
N LEU A 47 0.75 9.19 36.98
CA LEU A 47 -0.35 9.08 37.93
C LEU A 47 -1.33 10.24 37.79
N GLY A 48 -2.63 9.89 37.68
CA GLY A 48 -3.69 10.87 37.54
C GLY A 48 -3.84 11.45 36.13
N ILE A 49 -3.03 11.02 35.15
CA ILE A 49 -3.12 11.47 33.76
C ILE A 49 -3.60 10.31 32.87
N GLN A 50 -4.68 10.54 32.14
CA GLN A 50 -5.22 9.57 31.17
C GLN A 50 -5.05 10.11 29.76
N VAL A 51 -4.55 9.29 28.84
CA VAL A 51 -4.47 9.60 27.41
C VAL A 51 -5.43 8.67 26.67
N LEU A 52 -6.43 9.24 26.02
CA LEU A 52 -7.50 8.52 25.34
C LEU A 52 -7.72 9.09 23.93
N THR A 53 -8.29 8.29 23.04
CA THR A 53 -8.81 8.84 21.77
C THR A 53 -10.18 9.48 22.03
N LEU A 54 -10.57 10.45 21.19
CA LEU A 54 -11.90 11.07 21.26
C LEU A 54 -12.99 10.02 21.18
N SER A 55 -12.88 9.08 20.25
CA SER A 55 -13.86 8.00 20.08
C SER A 55 -13.93 7.05 21.30
N SER A 56 -12.77 6.68 21.87
CA SER A 56 -12.72 5.85 23.07
C SER A 56 -13.31 6.56 24.28
N TRP A 57 -13.06 7.85 24.42
CA TRP A 57 -13.63 8.66 25.50
C TRP A 57 -15.14 8.80 25.35
N LEU A 58 -15.63 9.13 24.15
CA LEU A 58 -17.07 9.21 23.86
C LEU A 58 -17.78 7.87 24.08
N SER A 59 -17.11 6.75 23.81
CA SER A 59 -17.66 5.40 24.00
C SER A 59 -18.07 5.11 25.44
N SER A 60 -17.49 5.81 26.43
CA SER A 60 -17.88 5.68 27.83
C SER A 60 -19.28 6.23 28.15
N PHE A 61 -19.85 7.05 27.28
CA PHE A 61 -21.17 7.64 27.40
C PHE A 61 -22.27 6.92 26.61
N TYR A 62 -21.88 6.04 25.67
CA TYR A 62 -22.87 5.24 24.92
C TYR A 62 -23.37 4.07 25.75
N HIS A 63 -24.67 3.77 25.65
CA HIS A 63 -25.32 2.69 26.35
C HIS A 63 -25.66 1.53 25.40
N GLY A 64 -25.50 0.30 25.87
CA GLY A 64 -25.82 -0.91 25.11
C GLY A 64 -24.70 -1.38 24.18
N GLN A 65 -24.93 -2.49 23.49
CA GLN A 65 -24.03 -3.00 22.45
C GLN A 65 -24.24 -2.19 21.17
N THR A 66 -23.23 -1.49 20.72
CA THR A 66 -23.23 -0.81 19.43
C THR A 66 -22.66 -1.74 18.36
N LYS A 67 -23.32 -1.78 17.20
CA LYS A 67 -22.83 -2.52 16.04
C LYS A 67 -21.54 -1.90 15.51
N SER A 68 -20.66 -2.75 15.00
CA SER A 68 -19.45 -2.26 14.32
C SER A 68 -19.77 -1.65 12.96
N ASP A 69 -18.90 -0.76 12.48
CA ASP A 69 -19.11 -0.11 11.18
C ASP A 69 -19.23 -1.12 10.03
N ILE A 70 -18.46 -2.21 10.08
CA ILE A 70 -18.53 -3.27 9.06
C ILE A 70 -19.88 -4.01 9.12
N GLU A 71 -20.39 -4.31 10.30
CA GLU A 71 -21.72 -4.93 10.46
C GLU A 71 -22.81 -4.03 9.86
N ILE A 72 -22.71 -2.71 10.08
CA ILE A 72 -23.66 -1.74 9.54
C ILE A 72 -23.61 -1.70 8.00
N LEU A 73 -22.41 -1.78 7.39
CA LEU A 73 -22.29 -1.84 5.93
C LEU A 73 -23.01 -3.07 5.34
N TYR A 74 -22.95 -4.22 6.01
CA TYR A 74 -23.73 -5.40 5.59
C TYR A 74 -25.24 -5.17 5.74
N LEU A 75 -25.69 -4.58 6.84
CA LEU A 75 -27.11 -4.22 7.02
C LEU A 75 -27.57 -3.23 5.95
N TYR A 76 -26.72 -2.29 5.54
CA TYR A 76 -27.00 -1.36 4.45
C TYR A 76 -27.12 -2.09 3.11
N LYS A 77 -26.19 -3.00 2.81
CA LYS A 77 -26.24 -3.84 1.61
C LYS A 77 -27.54 -4.64 1.56
N GLU A 78 -27.94 -5.29 2.65
CA GLU A 78 -29.19 -6.04 2.74
C GLU A 78 -30.42 -5.14 2.55
N ALA A 79 -30.48 -3.98 3.18
CA ALA A 79 -31.59 -3.03 3.06
C ALA A 79 -31.75 -2.53 1.60
N LEU A 80 -30.66 -2.33 0.87
CA LEU A 80 -30.68 -1.84 -0.50
C LEU A 80 -30.90 -2.93 -1.55
N LYS A 81 -30.63 -4.19 -1.23
CA LYS A 81 -30.72 -5.32 -2.17
C LYS A 81 -32.09 -5.45 -2.81
N ASN A 82 -33.15 -5.30 -2.04
CA ASN A 82 -34.56 -5.54 -2.45
C ASN A 82 -35.25 -4.26 -2.95
N THR A 83 -34.57 -3.14 -3.06
CA THR A 83 -35.16 -1.90 -3.52
C THR A 83 -35.20 -1.84 -5.03
N SER A 84 -36.40 -1.58 -5.57
CA SER A 84 -36.65 -1.34 -7.00
C SER A 84 -36.25 0.09 -7.41
N LEU A 85 -35.07 0.53 -7.00
CA LEU A 85 -34.56 1.84 -7.34
C LEU A 85 -34.28 1.91 -8.83
N SER A 86 -35.07 2.71 -9.56
CA SER A 86 -34.88 2.99 -11.00
C SER A 86 -33.87 4.09 -11.23
N ASN A 87 -32.73 4.11 -10.52
CA ASN A 87 -31.99 5.33 -10.26
C ASN A 87 -30.55 5.28 -10.74
N ALA A 88 -29.94 6.45 -10.73
CA ALA A 88 -28.55 6.68 -11.06
C ALA A 88 -27.57 5.80 -10.22
N PHE A 89 -27.99 5.35 -9.06
CA PHE A 89 -27.20 4.55 -8.12
C PHE A 89 -27.50 3.06 -8.13
N TYR A 90 -28.37 2.58 -9.02
CA TYR A 90 -28.77 1.17 -9.05
C TYR A 90 -27.60 0.20 -9.22
N SER A 91 -26.66 0.53 -10.09
CA SER A 91 -25.46 -0.29 -10.35
C SER A 91 -24.45 -0.25 -9.19
N SER A 92 -24.42 0.81 -8.39
CA SER A 92 -23.42 1.03 -7.33
C SER A 92 -23.97 0.84 -5.92
N LYS A 93 -25.26 0.51 -5.77
CA LYS A 93 -25.94 0.44 -4.46
C LYS A 93 -25.36 -0.61 -3.50
N GLU A 94 -24.64 -1.59 -4.02
CA GLU A 94 -23.99 -2.67 -3.26
C GLU A 94 -22.48 -2.51 -3.19
N ASP A 95 -21.90 -1.50 -3.91
CA ASP A 95 -20.48 -1.24 -3.92
C ASP A 95 -20.01 -0.70 -2.56
N TYR A 96 -18.87 -1.17 -2.10
CA TYR A 96 -18.29 -0.76 -0.81
C TYR A 96 -18.14 0.76 -0.68
N ASP A 97 -17.59 1.44 -1.69
CA ASP A 97 -17.36 2.89 -1.64
C ASP A 97 -18.66 3.68 -1.51
N PHE A 98 -19.72 3.22 -2.18
CA PHE A 98 -21.04 3.84 -2.08
C PHE A 98 -21.65 3.61 -0.70
N LEU A 99 -21.62 2.39 -0.19
CA LEU A 99 -22.13 2.04 1.14
C LEU A 99 -21.39 2.82 2.24
N ASN A 100 -20.07 2.92 2.13
CA ASN A 100 -19.25 3.67 3.07
C ASN A 100 -19.55 5.19 3.02
N ALA A 101 -19.73 5.76 1.83
CA ALA A 101 -20.14 7.16 1.69
C ALA A 101 -21.53 7.42 2.31
N CYS A 102 -22.47 6.48 2.17
CA CYS A 102 -23.77 6.56 2.83
C CYS A 102 -23.62 6.47 4.36
N LEU A 103 -22.77 5.58 4.87
CA LEU A 103 -22.51 5.43 6.29
C LEU A 103 -21.95 6.73 6.91
N ASP A 104 -20.93 7.30 6.28
CA ASP A 104 -20.31 8.56 6.73
C ASP A 104 -21.33 9.71 6.74
N PHE A 105 -22.18 9.78 5.73
CA PHE A 105 -23.20 10.81 5.65
C PHE A 105 -24.30 10.62 6.72
N ILE A 106 -24.75 9.39 6.95
CA ILE A 106 -25.78 9.10 7.97
C ILE A 106 -25.22 9.37 9.38
N LYS A 107 -23.96 9.01 9.66
CA LYS A 107 -23.29 9.37 10.92
C LYS A 107 -23.32 10.89 11.13
N MET A 108 -22.96 11.66 10.12
CA MET A 108 -23.05 13.13 10.20
C MET A 108 -24.51 13.59 10.41
N ALA A 109 -25.45 13.07 9.63
CA ALA A 109 -26.85 13.45 9.73
C ALA A 109 -27.42 13.18 11.12
N LYS A 110 -27.13 12.02 11.71
CA LYS A 110 -27.58 11.67 13.07
C LYS A 110 -26.90 12.54 14.13
N THR A 111 -25.60 12.78 14.02
CA THR A 111 -24.85 13.67 14.94
C THR A 111 -25.40 15.09 14.93
N TYR A 112 -25.66 15.65 13.75
CA TYR A 112 -26.27 16.97 13.60
C TYR A 112 -27.79 16.97 13.75
N GLN A 113 -28.41 15.83 14.10
CA GLN A 113 -29.84 15.67 14.36
C GLN A 113 -30.72 16.07 13.16
N ILE A 114 -30.30 15.72 11.96
CA ILE A 114 -31.04 15.97 10.72
C ILE A 114 -32.01 14.80 10.49
N HIS A 115 -33.29 15.10 10.39
CA HIS A 115 -34.33 14.10 10.15
C HIS A 115 -35.03 14.25 8.79
N LYS A 116 -34.76 15.33 8.09
CA LYS A 116 -35.36 15.61 6.77
C LYS A 116 -34.25 16.05 5.80
N PHE A 117 -34.31 15.45 4.62
CA PHE A 117 -33.44 15.80 3.52
C PHE A 117 -34.31 16.50 2.45
N SER A 118 -33.83 17.61 1.89
CA SER A 118 -34.52 18.26 0.78
C SER A 118 -34.24 17.49 -0.52
N CYS A 119 -35.17 17.57 -1.46
CA CYS A 119 -34.99 17.01 -2.79
C CYS A 119 -35.58 17.93 -3.83
N SER A 120 -34.78 18.38 -4.77
CA SER A 120 -35.19 19.19 -5.91
C SER A 120 -34.91 18.49 -7.25
N THR A 121 -33.80 17.78 -7.33
CA THR A 121 -33.37 17.02 -8.49
C THR A 121 -33.72 15.54 -8.41
N GLN A 122 -33.68 14.81 -9.52
CA GLN A 122 -33.92 13.38 -9.55
C GLN A 122 -32.84 12.62 -8.72
N LYS A 123 -31.58 13.03 -8.83
CA LYS A 123 -30.48 12.47 -8.01
C LYS A 123 -30.76 12.62 -6.51
N GLU A 124 -31.23 13.81 -6.09
CA GLU A 124 -31.56 14.06 -4.69
C GLU A 124 -32.75 13.22 -4.19
N LYS A 125 -33.76 12.98 -5.07
CA LYS A 125 -34.86 12.07 -4.75
C LYS A 125 -34.37 10.66 -4.52
N ASP A 126 -33.50 10.17 -5.40
CA ASP A 126 -32.92 8.83 -5.30
C ASP A 126 -32.07 8.68 -4.02
N LEU A 127 -31.24 9.68 -3.70
CA LEU A 127 -30.49 9.71 -2.46
C LEU A 127 -31.41 9.73 -1.23
N ASN A 128 -32.48 10.55 -1.24
CA ASN A 128 -33.44 10.57 -0.15
C ASN A 128 -34.11 9.22 0.07
N GLU A 129 -34.46 8.52 -1.01
CA GLU A 129 -35.05 7.18 -0.90
C GLU A 129 -34.07 6.21 -0.24
N ILE A 130 -32.83 6.20 -0.68
CA ILE A 130 -31.75 5.40 -0.08
C ILE A 130 -31.57 5.75 1.39
N LEU A 131 -31.41 7.04 1.72
CA LEU A 131 -31.19 7.48 3.08
C LEU A 131 -32.38 7.20 4.00
N ASN A 132 -33.62 7.29 3.52
CA ASN A 132 -34.80 6.93 4.27
C ASN A 132 -34.85 5.44 4.63
N LEU A 133 -34.27 4.57 3.81
CA LEU A 133 -34.13 3.15 4.08
C LEU A 133 -33.02 2.85 5.09
N LEU A 134 -31.90 3.57 5.01
CA LEU A 134 -30.71 3.34 5.82
C LEU A 134 -30.77 4.06 7.18
N TYR A 135 -31.39 5.23 7.25
CA TYR A 135 -31.49 6.06 8.46
C TYR A 135 -32.10 5.35 9.66
N PRO A 136 -33.15 4.47 9.54
CA PRO A 136 -33.68 3.73 10.67
C PRO A 136 -32.77 2.68 11.29
N ILE A 137 -31.68 2.30 10.59
CA ILE A 137 -30.70 1.34 11.12
C ILE A 137 -29.95 2.02 12.27
N GLU A 138 -29.98 1.38 13.43
CA GLU A 138 -29.42 1.93 14.66
C GLU A 138 -27.92 2.10 14.61
N LEU A 139 -27.43 3.31 14.92
CA LEU A 139 -26.04 3.68 15.04
C LEU A 139 -25.80 4.27 16.45
N LYS A 140 -24.51 4.28 16.88
CA LYS A 140 -24.14 4.97 18.14
C LYS A 140 -24.47 6.46 18.12
N GLU A 141 -24.47 7.10 16.94
CA GLU A 141 -24.81 8.50 16.74
C GLU A 141 -26.29 8.83 17.05
N ASP A 142 -27.18 7.85 17.11
CA ASP A 142 -28.56 8.05 17.57
C ASP A 142 -28.64 8.49 19.03
N GLN A 143 -27.63 8.14 19.84
CA GLN A 143 -27.52 8.51 21.24
C GLN A 143 -26.92 9.90 21.46
N THR A 144 -26.63 10.69 20.38
CA THR A 144 -26.00 12.01 20.49
C THR A 144 -26.69 12.93 21.50
N LYS A 145 -28.01 12.95 21.52
CA LYS A 145 -28.78 13.77 22.48
C LYS A 145 -28.55 13.35 23.94
N ASP A 146 -28.55 12.05 24.18
CA ASP A 146 -28.37 11.48 25.52
C ASP A 146 -26.93 11.76 26.01
N VAL A 147 -25.97 11.60 25.13
CA VAL A 147 -24.57 11.95 25.41
C VAL A 147 -24.43 13.44 25.75
N LEU A 148 -25.01 14.35 24.95
CA LEU A 148 -24.98 15.80 25.20
C LEU A 148 -25.61 16.14 26.56
N SER A 149 -26.68 15.46 26.96
CA SER A 149 -27.33 15.73 28.23
C SER A 149 -26.61 15.16 29.46
N SER A 150 -25.70 14.19 29.24
CA SER A 150 -24.96 13.51 30.31
C SER A 150 -23.50 14.01 30.47
N LEU A 151 -23.05 14.94 29.61
CA LEU A 151 -21.70 15.47 29.69
C LEU A 151 -21.47 16.22 31.04
N PRO A 152 -20.41 15.87 31.79
CA PRO A 152 -20.02 16.59 32.99
C PRO A 152 -19.33 17.90 32.64
N ASP A 153 -18.93 18.65 33.65
CA ASP A 153 -17.97 19.74 33.50
C ASP A 153 -16.57 19.18 33.13
N LEU A 154 -15.97 19.72 32.07
CA LEU A 154 -14.76 19.18 31.43
C LEU A 154 -13.53 20.05 31.67
N GLU A 155 -13.43 20.80 32.75
CA GLU A 155 -12.30 21.68 33.06
C GLU A 155 -10.93 20.95 33.04
N ASN A 156 -10.90 19.65 33.33
CA ASN A 156 -9.71 18.81 33.34
C ASN A 156 -9.50 18.00 32.06
N VAL A 157 -10.28 18.26 31.02
CA VAL A 157 -10.15 17.59 29.71
C VAL A 157 -9.37 18.51 28.77
N TYR A 158 -8.30 17.96 28.20
CA TYR A 158 -7.43 18.67 27.27
C TYR A 158 -7.42 17.96 25.92
N ILE A 159 -7.56 18.70 24.85
CA ILE A 159 -7.62 18.20 23.49
C ILE A 159 -6.34 18.62 22.76
N LEU A 160 -5.60 17.66 22.20
CA LEU A 160 -4.39 17.94 21.45
C LEU A 160 -4.76 18.61 20.13
N LYS A 161 -4.15 19.75 19.79
CA LYS A 161 -4.38 20.44 18.52
C LYS A 161 -3.87 19.62 17.34
N LYS A 162 -4.72 19.40 16.35
CA LYS A 162 -4.41 18.76 15.06
C LYS A 162 -5.52 19.05 14.04
N GLU A 163 -5.35 18.59 12.79
CA GLU A 163 -6.45 18.53 11.83
C GLU A 163 -7.42 17.40 12.23
N TYR A 164 -8.68 17.75 12.40
CA TYR A 164 -9.74 16.81 12.77
C TYR A 164 -10.74 16.63 11.66
N SER A 165 -11.40 15.46 11.61
CA SER A 165 -12.52 15.21 10.72
C SER A 165 -13.71 16.14 11.04
N GLN A 166 -14.64 16.29 10.10
CA GLN A 166 -15.85 17.10 10.32
C GLN A 166 -16.67 16.60 11.52
N LEU A 167 -16.74 15.30 11.71
CA LEU A 167 -17.47 14.67 12.81
C LEU A 167 -16.75 14.92 14.15
N ASP A 168 -15.42 14.76 14.17
CA ASP A 168 -14.61 15.06 15.35
C ASP A 168 -14.71 16.54 15.72
N ASN A 169 -14.70 17.45 14.74
CA ASN A 169 -14.84 18.89 14.97
C ASN A 169 -16.17 19.27 15.64
N TYR A 170 -17.27 18.57 15.30
CA TYR A 170 -18.53 18.77 16.01
C TYR A 170 -18.36 18.44 17.50
N TRP A 171 -17.83 17.26 17.81
CA TRP A 171 -17.64 16.85 19.20
C TRP A 171 -16.63 17.73 19.94
N ILE A 172 -15.52 18.12 19.30
CA ILE A 172 -14.55 19.04 19.89
C ILE A 172 -15.20 20.37 20.27
N GLN A 173 -16.01 20.94 19.40
CA GLN A 173 -16.72 22.18 19.72
C GLN A 173 -17.65 21.98 20.93
N VAL A 174 -18.41 20.89 20.96
CA VAL A 174 -19.26 20.56 22.12
C VAL A 174 -18.44 20.42 23.40
N LEU A 175 -17.30 19.73 23.37
CA LEU A 175 -16.44 19.57 24.55
C LEU A 175 -15.85 20.90 25.02
N MET A 176 -15.44 21.77 24.08
CA MET A 176 -14.97 23.12 24.41
C MET A 176 -16.04 23.99 25.06
N ASP A 177 -17.28 23.89 24.59
CA ASP A 177 -18.43 24.58 25.16
C ASP A 177 -18.76 24.07 26.60
N HIS A 178 -18.35 22.84 26.94
CA HIS A 178 -18.45 22.26 28.29
C HIS A 178 -17.20 22.42 29.16
N GLY A 179 -16.24 23.28 28.75
CA GLY A 179 -15.09 23.62 29.58
C GLY A 179 -13.79 22.91 29.22
N ALA A 180 -13.76 22.00 28.22
CA ALA A 180 -12.52 21.42 27.74
C ALA A 180 -11.57 22.48 27.16
N LYS A 181 -10.27 22.21 27.14
CA LYS A 181 -9.23 23.17 26.73
C LYS A 181 -8.31 22.56 25.69
N TRP A 182 -7.72 23.40 24.85
CA TRP A 182 -6.63 22.95 23.98
C TRP A 182 -5.39 22.58 24.78
N LEU A 183 -4.74 21.49 24.45
CA LEU A 183 -3.42 21.15 24.96
C LEU A 183 -2.37 21.79 24.05
N GLY A 184 -1.53 22.66 24.62
CA GLY A 184 -0.51 23.43 23.92
C GLY A 184 -1.00 24.81 23.47
N GLU A 185 -0.13 25.81 23.64
CA GLU A 185 -0.35 27.16 23.19
C GLU A 185 0.28 27.41 21.83
N ASN A 186 -0.25 28.34 21.04
CA ASN A 186 0.38 28.79 19.82
C ASN A 186 1.64 29.58 20.18
N GLN A 187 2.80 29.07 19.78
CA GLN A 187 4.07 29.76 19.95
C GLN A 187 4.36 30.65 18.73
N LEU A 188 5.27 31.61 18.88
CA LEU A 188 5.79 32.35 17.75
C LEU A 188 6.71 31.42 16.93
N CYS A 189 6.17 30.82 15.89
CA CYS A 189 6.89 29.92 15.01
C CYS A 189 7.86 30.69 14.11
N GLN A 190 9.14 30.33 14.14
CA GLN A 190 10.12 30.86 13.19
C GLN A 190 9.96 30.08 11.85
N THR A 191 9.51 30.77 10.81
CA THR A 191 9.21 30.16 9.54
C THR A 191 10.28 30.45 8.49
N HIS A 192 10.77 29.41 7.83
CA HIS A 192 11.70 29.46 6.71
C HIS A 192 11.03 28.86 5.46
N TYR A 193 10.95 29.65 4.39
CA TYR A 193 10.34 29.20 3.14
C TYR A 193 11.37 29.12 2.02
N TYR A 194 11.58 27.91 1.50
CA TYR A 194 12.61 27.64 0.52
C TYR A 194 12.05 26.97 -0.73
N SER A 195 12.61 27.34 -1.89
CA SER A 195 12.44 26.58 -3.15
C SER A 195 13.71 25.81 -3.46
N VAL A 196 13.56 24.65 -4.08
CA VAL A 196 14.65 23.77 -4.47
C VAL A 196 14.44 23.29 -5.91
N ALA A 197 15.49 22.82 -6.56
CA ALA A 197 15.41 22.48 -7.99
C ALA A 197 14.40 21.36 -8.31
N ASN A 198 14.36 20.29 -7.52
CA ASN A 198 13.46 19.16 -7.72
C ASN A 198 13.21 18.40 -6.42
N THR A 199 12.32 17.40 -6.48
CA THR A 199 11.92 16.56 -5.33
C THR A 199 13.12 15.91 -4.62
N ARG A 200 14.10 15.36 -5.35
CA ARG A 200 15.27 14.76 -4.72
C ARG A 200 16.13 15.80 -3.99
N LYS A 201 16.37 16.96 -4.63
CA LYS A 201 17.10 18.06 -3.99
C LYS A 201 16.40 18.60 -2.76
N GLN A 202 15.06 18.53 -2.71
CA GLN A 202 14.27 18.85 -1.53
C GLN A 202 14.67 17.99 -0.34
N MET A 203 14.80 16.68 -0.52
CA MET A 203 15.18 15.75 0.55
C MET A 203 16.66 15.89 0.94
N GLU A 204 17.54 16.15 -0.04
CA GLU A 204 18.96 16.44 0.24
C GLU A 204 19.15 17.74 1.04
N VAL A 205 18.40 18.78 0.71
CA VAL A 205 18.40 20.07 1.45
C VAL A 205 17.87 19.86 2.86
N LEU A 206 16.80 19.10 3.05
CA LEU A 206 16.26 18.76 4.36
C LEU A 206 17.33 18.09 5.23
N ALA A 207 17.98 17.05 4.73
CA ALA A 207 19.05 16.35 5.46
C ALA A 207 20.24 17.29 5.75
N HIS A 208 20.60 18.16 4.80
CA HIS A 208 21.65 19.16 4.99
C HIS A 208 21.31 20.14 6.11
N LEU A 209 20.09 20.69 6.15
CA LEU A 209 19.64 21.61 7.18
C LEU A 209 19.64 20.95 8.57
N ILE A 210 19.31 19.66 8.66
CA ILE A 210 19.40 18.91 9.92
C ILE A 210 20.86 18.87 10.43
N ILE A 211 21.79 18.56 9.54
CA ILE A 211 23.22 18.42 9.89
C ILE A 211 23.84 19.80 10.17
N GLU A 212 23.58 20.78 9.32
CA GLU A 212 24.16 22.13 9.43
C GLU A 212 23.78 22.82 10.73
N ASN A 213 22.54 22.64 11.18
CA ASN A 213 22.05 23.25 12.43
C ASN A 213 22.26 22.35 13.65
N ASP A 214 22.90 21.19 13.52
CA ASP A 214 23.16 20.22 14.60
C ASP A 214 21.88 19.84 15.38
N TYR A 215 20.76 19.69 14.67
CA TYR A 215 19.48 19.35 15.27
C TYR A 215 19.46 17.89 15.78
N LEU A 216 18.83 17.70 16.95
CA LEU A 216 18.59 16.36 17.47
C LEU A 216 17.49 15.69 16.64
N ALA A 217 17.75 14.46 16.20
CA ALA A 217 16.80 13.73 15.37
C ALA A 217 15.43 13.53 16.06
N ASP A 218 15.44 13.35 17.39
CA ASP A 218 14.21 13.19 18.18
C ASP A 218 13.35 14.46 18.28
N ASP A 219 13.88 15.63 17.93
CA ASP A 219 13.15 16.90 17.95
C ASP A 219 12.51 17.24 16.61
N ILE A 220 12.71 16.40 15.57
CA ILE A 220 12.31 16.71 14.21
C ILE A 220 11.09 15.89 13.79
N PHE A 221 10.12 16.59 13.19
CA PHE A 221 9.02 15.99 12.43
C PHE A 221 9.12 16.40 10.95
N VAL A 222 9.00 15.44 10.05
CA VAL A 222 8.92 15.68 8.60
C VAL A 222 7.53 15.35 8.12
N ALA A 223 6.80 16.36 7.69
CA ALA A 223 5.48 16.24 7.10
C ALA A 223 5.60 16.11 5.57
N LEU A 224 5.30 14.92 5.05
CA LEU A 224 5.25 14.66 3.62
C LEU A 224 3.87 15.04 3.07
N ASN A 225 3.85 15.89 2.08
CA ASN A 225 2.62 16.29 1.39
C ASN A 225 2.46 15.62 0.03
N ASN A 226 3.44 14.81 -0.39
CA ASN A 226 3.44 14.09 -1.66
C ASN A 226 3.98 12.67 -1.44
N ALA A 227 3.22 11.66 -1.84
CA ALA A 227 3.58 10.25 -1.71
C ALA A 227 4.90 9.86 -2.43
N SER A 228 5.29 10.58 -3.50
CA SER A 228 6.59 10.34 -4.16
C SER A 228 7.79 10.58 -3.26
N ASP A 229 7.63 11.37 -2.21
CA ASP A 229 8.69 11.74 -1.28
C ASP A 229 8.97 10.62 -0.26
N GLU A 230 8.00 9.75 -0.02
CA GLU A 230 8.07 8.66 0.98
C GLU A 230 9.19 7.66 0.71
N SER A 231 9.50 7.40 -0.55
CA SER A 231 10.56 6.45 -0.92
C SER A 231 11.96 7.05 -0.95
N VAL A 232 12.08 8.35 -1.18
CA VAL A 232 13.36 9.06 -1.38
C VAL A 232 13.97 9.49 -0.04
N LEU A 233 13.16 10.05 0.86
CA LEU A 233 13.64 10.59 2.13
C LEU A 233 14.33 9.53 3.01
N PRO A 234 13.76 8.33 3.27
CA PRO A 234 14.41 7.30 4.07
C PRO A 234 15.80 6.92 3.55
N GLN A 235 15.97 6.84 2.22
CA GLN A 235 17.25 6.51 1.60
C GLN A 235 18.31 7.57 1.87
N ILE A 236 17.94 8.85 1.79
CA ILE A 236 18.85 9.98 2.04
C ILE A 236 19.22 10.04 3.52
N LEU A 237 18.24 9.92 4.44
CA LEU A 237 18.52 9.92 5.88
C LEU A 237 19.44 8.75 6.27
N THR A 238 19.19 7.55 5.74
CA THR A 238 20.06 6.38 5.96
C THR A 238 21.49 6.64 5.47
N ALA A 239 21.64 7.21 4.27
CA ALA A 239 22.95 7.51 3.70
C ALA A 239 23.74 8.52 4.53
N HIS A 240 23.06 9.47 5.16
CA HIS A 240 23.67 10.45 6.07
C HIS A 240 23.71 9.98 7.54
N LYS A 241 23.29 8.74 7.82
CA LYS A 241 23.24 8.14 9.18
C LYS A 241 22.36 8.92 10.17
N ILE A 242 21.31 9.55 9.67
CA ILE A 242 20.31 10.22 10.47
C ILE A 242 19.25 9.18 10.85
N PRO A 243 19.05 8.88 12.14
CA PRO A 243 18.02 7.92 12.57
C PRO A 243 16.64 8.49 12.29
N PHE A 244 15.70 7.65 11.86
CA PHE A 244 14.34 8.05 11.56
C PHE A 244 13.34 6.92 11.81
N THR A 245 12.08 7.29 11.98
CA THR A 245 10.93 6.39 12.04
C THR A 245 9.82 6.94 11.15
N THR A 246 9.20 6.11 10.34
CA THR A 246 8.02 6.48 9.54
C THR A 246 6.76 6.10 10.32
N ILE A 247 5.81 7.02 10.47
CA ILE A 247 4.56 6.76 11.21
C ILE A 247 3.76 5.64 10.57
N GLN A 248 3.68 5.62 9.23
CA GLN A 248 3.11 4.48 8.51
C GLN A 248 4.20 3.42 8.33
N GLU A 249 4.01 2.25 8.89
CA GLU A 249 4.94 1.15 8.65
C GLU A 249 4.83 0.67 7.22
N THR A 250 6.00 0.58 6.56
CA THR A 250 6.12 -0.07 5.26
C THR A 250 6.23 -1.60 5.38
N HIS A 251 6.44 -2.11 6.57
CA HIS A 251 6.46 -3.55 6.85
C HIS A 251 5.06 -4.02 7.24
N ILE A 252 4.24 -4.16 6.23
CA ILE A 252 2.93 -4.80 6.36
C ILE A 252 3.18 -6.28 6.67
N THR A 253 2.55 -6.80 7.74
CA THR A 253 2.58 -8.25 7.97
C THR A 253 1.97 -8.95 6.75
N SER A 254 2.51 -10.09 6.35
CA SER A 254 2.00 -10.85 5.20
C SER A 254 0.55 -11.30 5.42
N ILE A 255 0.12 -11.42 6.68
CA ILE A 255 -1.18 -11.97 7.09
C ILE A 255 -2.37 -11.26 6.43
N TYR A 256 -2.38 -9.92 6.38
CA TYR A 256 -3.47 -9.22 5.70
C TYR A 256 -3.53 -9.56 4.21
N ASN A 257 -2.38 -9.59 3.53
CA ASN A 257 -2.31 -9.93 2.11
C ASN A 257 -2.70 -11.39 1.86
N GLU A 258 -2.35 -12.28 2.76
CA GLU A 258 -2.72 -13.69 2.70
C GLU A 258 -4.24 -13.85 2.80
N TRP A 259 -4.88 -13.20 3.77
CA TRP A 259 -6.34 -13.19 3.90
C TRP A 259 -7.02 -12.58 2.67
N ILE A 260 -6.54 -11.43 2.19
CA ILE A 260 -7.07 -10.79 0.98
C ILE A 260 -6.96 -11.73 -0.21
N SER A 261 -5.84 -12.42 -0.38
CA SER A 261 -5.63 -13.35 -1.48
C SER A 261 -6.57 -14.56 -1.40
N TYR A 262 -6.79 -15.11 -0.20
CA TYR A 262 -7.77 -16.17 0.01
C TYR A 262 -9.19 -15.73 -0.31
N LEU A 263 -9.63 -14.63 0.28
CA LEU A 263 -10.99 -14.14 0.10
C LEU A 263 -11.26 -13.74 -1.35
N THR A 264 -10.27 -13.13 -2.02
CA THR A 264 -10.35 -12.79 -3.44
C THR A 264 -10.42 -14.06 -4.30
N TRP A 265 -9.64 -15.10 -3.97
CA TRP A 265 -9.74 -16.39 -4.65
C TRP A 265 -11.13 -17.01 -4.51
N ILE A 266 -11.68 -17.07 -3.32
CA ILE A 266 -13.00 -17.64 -3.07
C ILE A 266 -14.11 -16.84 -3.77
N LYS A 267 -13.95 -15.52 -3.82
CA LYS A 267 -14.90 -14.63 -4.51
C LYS A 267 -14.88 -14.82 -6.02
N ASP A 268 -13.71 -14.73 -6.63
CA ASP A 268 -13.58 -14.64 -8.09
C ASP A 268 -13.42 -16.02 -8.76
N MET A 269 -12.73 -16.93 -8.09
CA MET A 269 -12.41 -18.28 -8.58
C MET A 269 -11.90 -18.30 -10.03
N ASP A 270 -11.09 -17.30 -10.41
CA ASP A 270 -10.52 -17.17 -11.74
C ASP A 270 -9.00 -17.40 -11.73
N LEU A 271 -8.39 -17.51 -12.90
CA LEU A 271 -6.96 -17.76 -13.04
C LEU A 271 -6.11 -16.63 -12.42
N LYS A 272 -6.57 -15.40 -12.49
CA LYS A 272 -5.84 -14.24 -11.95
C LYS A 272 -5.79 -14.27 -10.43
N SER A 273 -6.92 -14.52 -9.80
CA SER A 273 -7.00 -14.63 -8.32
C SER A 273 -6.25 -15.86 -7.83
N PHE A 274 -6.26 -16.99 -8.58
CA PHE A 274 -5.46 -18.16 -8.27
C PHE A 274 -3.96 -17.89 -8.35
N ILE A 275 -3.47 -17.22 -9.39
CA ILE A 275 -2.06 -16.84 -9.52
C ILE A 275 -1.65 -15.94 -8.34
N ASN A 276 -2.49 -14.98 -7.97
CA ASN A 276 -2.23 -14.12 -6.81
C ASN A 276 -2.15 -14.93 -5.50
N LEU A 277 -3.06 -15.88 -5.31
CA LEU A 277 -3.05 -16.79 -4.16
C LEU A 277 -1.73 -17.57 -4.07
N ILE A 278 -1.30 -18.19 -5.18
CA ILE A 278 -0.06 -18.96 -5.23
C ILE A 278 1.17 -18.08 -4.95
N GLN A 279 1.23 -16.89 -5.55
CA GLN A 279 2.36 -15.98 -5.32
C GLN A 279 2.44 -15.50 -3.86
N THR A 280 1.31 -15.35 -3.21
CA THR A 280 1.23 -14.81 -1.83
C THR A 280 1.48 -15.88 -0.78
N LEU A 281 0.78 -17.02 -0.88
CA LEU A 281 0.81 -18.05 0.16
C LEU A 281 1.76 -19.22 -0.13
N TYR A 282 1.99 -19.50 -1.40
CA TYR A 282 2.75 -20.68 -1.84
C TYR A 282 3.88 -20.29 -2.82
N PRO A 283 4.78 -19.36 -2.43
CA PRO A 283 5.81 -18.84 -3.34
C PRO A 283 6.79 -19.89 -3.84
N HIS A 284 6.87 -21.05 -3.16
CA HIS A 284 7.68 -22.20 -3.57
C HIS A 284 7.00 -23.05 -4.64
N ASP A 285 5.69 -22.91 -4.85
CA ASP A 285 4.89 -23.72 -5.78
C ASP A 285 4.67 -23.01 -7.12
N ASN A 286 5.64 -22.22 -7.56
CA ASN A 286 5.59 -21.49 -8.84
C ASN A 286 5.38 -22.37 -10.06
N TYR A 287 5.58 -23.68 -9.95
CA TYR A 287 5.27 -24.64 -11.01
C TYR A 287 3.78 -24.66 -11.37
N LEU A 288 2.88 -24.33 -10.43
CA LEU A 288 1.46 -24.19 -10.68
C LEU A 288 1.17 -23.03 -11.64
N ILE A 289 1.83 -21.90 -11.43
CA ILE A 289 1.72 -20.73 -12.31
C ILE A 289 2.26 -21.09 -13.70
N GLN A 290 3.40 -21.81 -13.75
CA GLN A 290 3.95 -22.29 -15.01
C GLN A 290 2.96 -23.22 -15.73
N TYR A 291 2.33 -24.17 -15.02
CA TYR A 291 1.36 -25.09 -15.60
C TYR A 291 0.17 -24.36 -16.22
N TYR A 292 -0.48 -23.47 -15.46
CA TYR A 292 -1.65 -22.75 -15.97
C TYR A 292 -1.32 -21.64 -16.96
N THR A 293 -0.09 -21.15 -17.00
CA THR A 293 0.38 -20.26 -18.06
C THR A 293 0.56 -21.02 -19.37
N LEU A 294 1.04 -22.26 -19.31
CA LEU A 294 1.18 -23.13 -20.48
C LEU A 294 -0.17 -23.67 -20.97
N PHE A 295 -1.08 -23.96 -20.05
CA PHE A 295 -2.36 -24.61 -20.31
C PHE A 295 -3.53 -23.84 -19.68
N PRO A 296 -3.81 -22.58 -20.07
CA PRO A 296 -4.86 -21.77 -19.44
C PRO A 296 -6.26 -22.38 -19.64
N GLU A 297 -6.46 -23.12 -20.72
CA GLU A 297 -7.71 -23.84 -20.98
C GLU A 297 -8.00 -25.00 -20.02
N LYS A 298 -6.99 -25.42 -19.24
CA LYS A 298 -7.10 -26.45 -18.20
C LYS A 298 -7.52 -25.95 -16.85
N PHE A 299 -7.60 -24.63 -16.70
CA PHE A 299 -8.06 -24.01 -15.47
C PHE A 299 -9.59 -24.01 -15.44
N PHE A 300 -10.17 -24.96 -14.72
CA PHE A 300 -11.62 -25.04 -14.52
C PHE A 300 -12.03 -24.39 -13.20
N LYS A 301 -12.90 -23.43 -13.30
CA LYS A 301 -13.32 -22.56 -12.21
C LYS A 301 -13.93 -23.30 -11.00
N PHE A 302 -14.42 -24.51 -11.17
CA PHE A 302 -15.16 -25.24 -10.13
C PHE A 302 -14.82 -26.72 -10.02
N GLU A 303 -13.87 -27.23 -10.78
CA GLU A 303 -13.48 -28.63 -10.73
C GLU A 303 -12.14 -28.81 -10.03
N PRO A 304 -12.12 -29.40 -8.81
CA PRO A 304 -10.87 -29.69 -8.11
C PRO A 304 -10.08 -30.84 -8.75
N HIS A 305 -10.63 -31.49 -9.79
CA HIS A 305 -10.00 -32.58 -10.50
C HIS A 305 -9.71 -32.19 -11.93
N LEU A 306 -8.45 -31.83 -12.17
CA LEU A 306 -7.95 -31.73 -13.52
C LEU A 306 -7.84 -33.17 -14.09
N SER A 307 -8.52 -33.45 -15.20
CA SER A 307 -8.31 -34.71 -15.89
C SER A 307 -6.90 -34.73 -16.49
N ILE A 308 -6.13 -35.79 -16.26
CA ILE A 308 -4.87 -35.99 -16.95
C ILE A 308 -5.19 -36.04 -18.44
N ILE A 309 -4.64 -35.05 -19.16
CA ILE A 309 -4.84 -35.02 -20.60
C ILE A 309 -3.83 -35.96 -21.21
N SER A 310 -4.34 -37.05 -21.76
CA SER A 310 -3.59 -37.81 -22.74
C SER A 310 -3.31 -36.87 -23.90
N TYR A 311 -2.10 -36.39 -24.00
CA TYR A 311 -1.60 -35.83 -25.25
C TYR A 311 -1.59 -36.98 -26.22
N GLU A 312 -2.55 -37.02 -27.13
CA GLU A 312 -2.51 -37.97 -28.26
C GLU A 312 -1.18 -37.72 -28.99
N GLU A 313 -0.53 -38.79 -29.40
CA GLU A 313 0.76 -38.82 -30.09
C GLU A 313 0.83 -37.94 -31.36
N ASN A 314 -0.27 -37.31 -31.74
CA ASN A 314 -0.41 -36.49 -32.95
C ASN A 314 -0.05 -35.01 -32.78
N GLU A 315 0.24 -34.51 -31.59
CA GLU A 315 0.66 -33.13 -31.39
C GLU A 315 2.12 -33.06 -30.91
N ILE A 316 2.95 -32.81 -31.81
CA ILE A 316 4.20 -32.12 -32.03
C ILE A 316 4.88 -31.59 -30.74
N ILE A 317 5.11 -32.47 -29.78
CA ILE A 317 5.92 -32.22 -28.60
C ILE A 317 7.02 -33.28 -28.59
N THR A 318 8.26 -32.92 -28.27
CA THR A 318 9.31 -33.92 -28.08
C THR A 318 8.96 -34.85 -26.91
N SER A 319 9.43 -36.10 -26.93
CA SER A 319 9.21 -37.04 -25.82
C SER A 319 9.67 -36.46 -24.47
N TYR A 320 10.76 -35.73 -24.44
CA TYR A 320 11.27 -35.05 -23.25
C TYR A 320 10.30 -33.95 -22.71
N GLN A 321 9.72 -33.17 -23.61
CA GLN A 321 8.72 -32.17 -23.26
C GLN A 321 7.43 -32.83 -22.76
N PHE A 322 7.01 -33.88 -23.38
CA PHE A 322 5.85 -34.67 -22.97
C PHE A 322 6.01 -35.19 -21.54
N GLU A 323 7.14 -35.84 -21.24
CA GLU A 323 7.45 -36.31 -19.88
C GLU A 323 7.53 -35.16 -18.87
N SER A 324 8.09 -34.01 -19.27
CA SER A 324 8.14 -32.81 -18.43
C SER A 324 6.75 -32.26 -18.11
N TYR A 325 5.85 -32.25 -19.10
CA TYR A 325 4.48 -31.79 -18.93
C TYR A 325 3.64 -32.75 -18.10
N GLN A 326 3.80 -34.06 -18.32
CA GLN A 326 3.15 -35.08 -17.49
C GLN A 326 3.57 -34.92 -16.00
N ARG A 327 4.84 -34.72 -15.75
CA ARG A 327 5.35 -34.53 -14.40
C ARG A 327 4.75 -33.23 -13.77
N LEU A 328 4.73 -32.15 -14.53
CA LEU A 328 4.17 -30.86 -14.07
C LEU A 328 2.66 -31.00 -13.79
N GLU A 329 1.92 -31.71 -14.65
CA GLU A 329 0.50 -31.99 -14.45
C GLU A 329 0.27 -32.87 -13.22
N GLN A 330 1.05 -33.91 -13.02
CA GLN A 330 0.95 -34.79 -11.86
C GLN A 330 1.23 -34.00 -10.55
N GLN A 331 2.26 -33.19 -10.53
CA GLN A 331 2.56 -32.32 -9.38
C GLN A 331 1.41 -31.34 -9.11
N THR A 332 0.81 -30.76 -10.13
CA THR A 332 -0.33 -29.86 -10.01
C THR A 332 -1.56 -30.55 -9.44
N LEU A 333 -1.86 -31.77 -9.92
CA LEU A 333 -2.97 -32.58 -9.40
C LEU A 333 -2.77 -32.98 -7.94
N GLU A 334 -1.55 -33.39 -7.59
CA GLU A 334 -1.19 -33.73 -6.22
C GLU A 334 -1.34 -32.51 -5.29
N TRP A 335 -0.90 -31.34 -5.74
CA TRP A 335 -1.06 -30.10 -4.98
C TRP A 335 -2.54 -29.75 -4.76
N ILE A 336 -3.38 -29.82 -5.82
CA ILE A 336 -4.82 -29.57 -5.74
C ILE A 336 -5.49 -30.53 -4.77
N HIS A 337 -5.12 -31.81 -4.82
CA HIS A 337 -5.64 -32.81 -3.90
C HIS A 337 -5.29 -32.50 -2.44
N ASN A 338 -4.06 -32.11 -2.17
CA ASN A 338 -3.59 -31.76 -0.84
C ASN A 338 -4.17 -30.43 -0.30
N HIS A 339 -4.64 -29.56 -1.20
CA HIS A 339 -5.23 -28.27 -0.88
C HIS A 339 -6.70 -28.18 -1.28
N ALA A 340 -7.40 -29.31 -1.24
CA ALA A 340 -8.79 -29.42 -1.68
C ALA A 340 -9.73 -28.40 -0.98
N PHE A 341 -9.43 -28.00 0.26
CA PHE A 341 -10.20 -27.00 1.01
C PHE A 341 -10.28 -25.64 0.30
N LEU A 342 -9.28 -25.29 -0.53
CA LEU A 342 -9.29 -24.04 -1.31
C LEU A 342 -10.38 -23.98 -2.39
N PHE A 343 -10.94 -25.14 -2.75
CA PHE A 343 -11.91 -25.29 -3.83
C PHE A 343 -13.31 -25.62 -3.31
N HIS A 344 -13.49 -25.65 -1.99
CA HIS A 344 -14.78 -25.91 -1.34
C HIS A 344 -15.48 -24.62 -0.90
N ALA A 345 -16.65 -24.78 -0.32
CA ALA A 345 -17.39 -23.67 0.27
C ALA A 345 -16.57 -22.95 1.37
N LEU A 346 -16.80 -21.66 1.50
CA LEU A 346 -16.10 -20.80 2.45
C LEU A 346 -16.19 -21.35 3.89
N ASP A 347 -15.06 -21.69 4.48
CA ASP A 347 -14.88 -22.04 5.89
C ASP A 347 -13.80 -21.16 6.52
N PHE A 348 -14.21 -20.11 7.22
CA PHE A 348 -13.30 -19.18 7.88
C PHE A 348 -12.39 -19.84 8.92
N ILE A 349 -12.89 -20.89 9.60
CA ILE A 349 -12.11 -21.58 10.63
C ILE A 349 -10.98 -22.39 10.01
N GLU A 350 -11.26 -23.06 8.91
CA GLU A 350 -10.26 -23.84 8.17
C GLU A 350 -9.21 -22.93 7.56
N ILE A 351 -9.62 -21.82 6.94
CA ILE A 351 -8.71 -20.79 6.42
C ILE A 351 -7.85 -20.21 7.54
N ALA A 352 -8.45 -19.86 8.68
CA ALA A 352 -7.71 -19.31 9.82
C ALA A 352 -6.63 -20.26 10.34
N LYS A 353 -6.95 -21.55 10.48
CA LYS A 353 -5.97 -22.58 10.86
C LYS A 353 -4.85 -22.68 9.83
N HIS A 354 -5.17 -22.60 8.56
CA HIS A 354 -4.19 -22.71 7.50
C HIS A 354 -3.24 -21.51 7.48
N VAL A 355 -3.76 -20.29 7.52
CA VAL A 355 -2.94 -19.05 7.62
C VAL A 355 -2.04 -19.10 8.84
N GLN A 356 -2.57 -19.53 10.00
CA GLN A 356 -1.77 -19.67 11.20
C GLN A 356 -0.64 -20.70 11.06
N ASN A 357 -0.89 -21.82 10.37
CA ASN A 357 0.12 -22.88 10.17
C ASN A 357 1.22 -22.51 9.18
N LEU A 358 1.00 -21.53 8.30
CA LEU A 358 2.04 -21.04 7.38
C LEU A 358 3.15 -20.27 8.09
N HIS A 359 2.90 -19.80 9.32
CA HIS A 359 3.84 -19.03 10.12
C HIS A 359 4.47 -19.90 11.21
N GLU A 360 5.68 -20.41 10.98
CA GLU A 360 6.44 -21.20 11.97
C GLU A 360 6.84 -20.36 13.19
N HIS A 361 7.11 -19.07 12.99
CA HIS A 361 7.48 -18.10 14.03
C HIS A 361 6.58 -16.89 13.93
N VAL A 362 5.61 -16.78 14.81
CA VAL A 362 4.63 -15.68 14.83
C VAL A 362 5.23 -14.49 15.57
N SER A 363 5.39 -13.36 14.91
CA SER A 363 5.72 -12.10 15.57
C SER A 363 4.51 -11.58 16.36
N LYS A 364 4.73 -10.59 17.21
CA LYS A 364 3.62 -9.94 17.93
C LYS A 364 2.71 -9.18 16.95
N GLU A 365 3.30 -8.61 15.94
CA GLU A 365 2.62 -7.90 14.85
C GLU A 365 1.72 -8.85 14.05
N ASP A 366 2.23 -10.03 13.71
CA ASP A 366 1.44 -11.06 13.01
C ASP A 366 0.25 -11.54 13.84
N LEU A 367 0.46 -11.74 15.13
CA LEU A 367 -0.61 -12.15 16.05
C LEU A 367 -1.69 -11.07 16.15
N ASN A 368 -1.30 -9.80 16.23
CA ASN A 368 -2.25 -8.69 16.24
C ASN A 368 -3.04 -8.63 14.93
N ALA A 369 -2.36 -8.69 13.78
CA ALA A 369 -3.01 -8.70 12.47
C ALA A 369 -4.00 -9.86 12.31
N PHE A 370 -3.62 -11.05 12.77
CA PHE A 370 -4.49 -12.21 12.77
C PHE A 370 -5.74 -11.98 13.64
N ASN A 371 -5.57 -11.46 14.85
CA ASN A 371 -6.67 -11.16 15.76
C ASN A 371 -7.61 -10.07 15.20
N ASP A 372 -7.06 -9.04 14.56
CA ASP A 372 -7.83 -7.98 13.92
C ASP A 372 -8.75 -8.54 12.82
N VAL A 373 -8.20 -9.40 11.94
CA VAL A 373 -9.00 -10.05 10.89
C VAL A 373 -10.05 -10.98 11.49
N MET A 374 -9.68 -11.77 12.51
CA MET A 374 -10.63 -12.67 13.17
C MET A 374 -11.75 -11.92 13.87
N SER A 375 -11.49 -10.76 14.46
CA SER A 375 -12.51 -9.89 15.04
C SER A 375 -13.50 -9.39 13.97
N LEU A 376 -12.99 -8.92 12.81
CA LEU A 376 -13.86 -8.53 11.70
C LEU A 376 -14.74 -9.69 11.23
N ILE A 377 -14.17 -10.88 11.07
CA ILE A 377 -14.92 -12.08 10.66
C ILE A 377 -16.01 -12.44 11.69
N GLN A 378 -15.70 -12.36 12.98
CA GLN A 378 -16.68 -12.61 14.05
C GLN A 378 -17.87 -11.66 13.97
N ASP A 379 -17.63 -10.40 13.65
CA ASP A 379 -18.69 -9.39 13.52
C ASP A 379 -19.63 -9.68 12.33
N VAL A 380 -19.10 -10.26 11.24
CA VAL A 380 -19.84 -10.31 9.96
C VAL A 380 -20.13 -11.70 9.42
N HIS A 381 -19.63 -12.77 10.00
CA HIS A 381 -19.79 -14.13 9.45
C HIS A 381 -21.25 -14.54 9.22
N THR A 382 -22.19 -14.01 10.01
CA THR A 382 -23.62 -14.26 9.87
C THR A 382 -24.26 -13.53 8.68
N HIS A 383 -23.60 -12.53 8.14
CA HIS A 383 -24.07 -11.71 7.01
C HIS A 383 -23.48 -12.15 5.67
N ILE A 384 -22.49 -13.05 5.67
CA ILE A 384 -21.85 -13.55 4.46
C ILE A 384 -22.58 -14.82 4.01
N HIS A 385 -23.38 -14.72 2.95
CA HIS A 385 -24.17 -15.81 2.41
C HIS A 385 -23.67 -16.32 1.07
N ASN A 386 -22.92 -15.49 0.34
CA ASN A 386 -22.38 -15.81 -0.98
C ASN A 386 -21.03 -15.09 -1.22
N ALA A 387 -20.40 -15.41 -2.35
CA ALA A 387 -19.09 -14.85 -2.69
C ALA A 387 -19.09 -13.32 -2.86
N ASP A 388 -20.18 -12.73 -3.36
CA ASP A 388 -20.29 -11.28 -3.55
C ASP A 388 -20.35 -10.51 -2.24
N ASP A 389 -20.68 -11.20 -1.14
CA ASP A 389 -20.70 -10.59 0.18
C ASP A 389 -19.29 -10.39 0.75
N LEU A 390 -18.26 -11.02 0.18
CA LEU A 390 -16.87 -10.89 0.61
C LEU A 390 -16.25 -9.53 0.30
N ASP A 391 -16.79 -8.74 -0.61
CA ASP A 391 -16.24 -7.46 -1.02
C ASP A 391 -16.03 -6.49 0.15
N ILE A 392 -17.02 -6.35 1.00
CA ILE A 392 -16.95 -5.46 2.15
C ILE A 392 -15.84 -5.90 3.10
N LEU A 393 -15.74 -7.21 3.38
CA LEU A 393 -14.70 -7.76 4.24
C LEU A 393 -13.29 -7.56 3.65
N ILE A 394 -13.11 -7.84 2.36
CA ILE A 394 -11.84 -7.64 1.65
C ILE A 394 -11.40 -6.16 1.76
N HIS A 395 -12.29 -5.21 1.48
CA HIS A 395 -11.96 -3.79 1.57
C HIS A 395 -11.63 -3.35 3.01
N GLN A 396 -12.30 -3.90 4.01
CA GLN A 396 -11.98 -3.60 5.41
C GLN A 396 -10.61 -4.15 5.81
N ILE A 397 -10.24 -5.35 5.39
CA ILE A 397 -8.90 -5.91 5.63
C ILE A 397 -7.84 -5.08 4.90
N GLN A 398 -8.11 -4.62 3.67
CA GLN A 398 -7.22 -3.70 2.94
C GLN A 398 -7.00 -2.39 3.70
N ASN A 399 -8.05 -1.83 4.28
CA ASN A 399 -7.97 -0.62 5.11
C ASN A 399 -7.15 -0.85 6.39
N LEU A 400 -7.29 -2.00 7.06
CA LEU A 400 -6.45 -2.36 8.21
C LEU A 400 -4.98 -2.45 7.81
N SER A 401 -4.67 -3.10 6.69
CA SER A 401 -3.33 -3.20 6.13
C SER A 401 -2.72 -1.82 5.85
N ALA A 402 -3.48 -0.92 5.23
CA ALA A 402 -3.01 0.42 4.87
C ALA A 402 -2.81 1.36 6.08
N ASN A 403 -3.46 1.06 7.23
CA ASN A 403 -3.44 1.90 8.42
C ASN A 403 -2.48 1.40 9.51
N GLN A 404 -1.61 0.44 9.22
CA GLN A 404 -0.60 0.00 10.18
C GLN A 404 0.37 1.13 10.51
N LYS A 405 0.70 1.27 11.80
CA LYS A 405 1.52 2.37 12.32
C LYS A 405 2.69 1.85 13.13
N ALA A 406 3.81 2.57 13.05
CA ALA A 406 5.03 2.20 13.74
C ALA A 406 4.85 2.17 15.27
N ASN A 407 5.46 1.15 15.89
CA ASN A 407 5.50 0.99 17.35
C ASN A 407 6.62 1.80 18.01
N THR A 408 7.48 2.44 17.22
CA THR A 408 8.60 3.25 17.70
C THR A 408 8.47 4.69 17.20
N ILE A 409 9.06 5.63 17.93
CA ILE A 409 9.05 7.06 17.62
C ILE A 409 10.47 7.67 17.79
N GLU A 410 11.52 6.86 17.62
CA GLU A 410 12.89 7.30 17.76
C GLU A 410 13.43 7.93 16.49
N GLY A 411 14.27 8.95 16.65
CA GLY A 411 14.86 9.68 15.53
C GLY A 411 13.90 10.65 14.87
N VAL A 412 14.21 11.06 13.64
CA VAL A 412 13.34 11.92 12.81
C VAL A 412 12.02 11.20 12.56
N LEU A 413 10.91 11.82 12.96
CA LEU A 413 9.59 11.24 12.75
C LEU A 413 9.04 11.69 11.39
N ILE A 414 8.74 10.75 10.52
CA ILE A 414 8.21 11.01 9.17
C ILE A 414 6.73 10.63 9.14
N GLY A 415 5.89 11.55 8.72
CA GLY A 415 4.45 11.31 8.61
C GLY A 415 3.79 12.24 7.61
N SER A 416 2.47 12.20 7.59
CA SER A 416 1.66 13.11 6.78
C SER A 416 1.51 14.48 7.47
N ARG A 417 1.05 15.46 6.71
CA ARG A 417 0.72 16.78 7.28
C ARG A 417 -0.28 16.70 8.44
N GLN A 418 -1.20 15.76 8.40
CA GLN A 418 -2.21 15.56 9.44
C GLN A 418 -1.63 15.04 10.77
N ASP A 419 -0.39 14.56 10.76
CA ASP A 419 0.32 14.07 11.95
C ASP A 419 1.15 15.16 12.64
N ILE A 420 1.12 16.40 12.13
CA ILE A 420 1.81 17.56 12.75
C ILE A 420 1.17 17.87 14.10
N THR A 421 2.00 17.99 15.12
CA THR A 421 1.58 18.32 16.48
C THR A 421 2.66 19.16 17.20
N SER A 422 2.30 19.70 18.36
CA SER A 422 3.22 20.43 19.23
C SER A 422 4.22 19.55 20.00
N LEU A 423 4.36 18.27 19.65
CA LEU A 423 5.29 17.35 20.34
C LEU A 423 6.73 17.38 19.80
N ARG A 424 6.93 17.96 18.61
CA ARG A 424 8.25 18.11 17.98
C ARG A 424 8.49 19.60 17.69
N PRO A 425 9.60 20.18 18.22
CA PRO A 425 9.86 21.61 18.06
C PRO A 425 10.23 22.03 16.65
N ILE A 426 10.75 21.12 15.84
CA ILE A 426 11.22 21.41 14.48
C ILE A 426 10.37 20.62 13.47
N VAL A 427 9.73 21.31 12.55
CA VAL A 427 8.90 20.72 11.52
C VAL A 427 9.43 21.07 10.14
N PHE A 428 9.59 20.05 9.30
CA PHE A 428 9.83 20.20 7.86
C PHE A 428 8.56 19.82 7.11
N LEU A 429 8.00 20.75 6.34
CA LEU A 429 6.87 20.52 5.45
C LEU A 429 7.38 20.46 4.01
N THR A 430 7.21 19.32 3.34
CA THR A 430 7.72 19.07 1.99
C THR A 430 6.60 19.03 0.95
N GLY A 431 6.95 19.14 -0.33
CA GLY A 431 5.99 18.99 -1.44
C GLY A 431 4.94 20.10 -1.52
N THR A 432 5.26 21.30 -1.10
CA THR A 432 4.31 22.43 -0.97
C THR A 432 4.12 23.22 -2.26
N ASN A 433 3.98 22.53 -3.39
CA ASN A 433 3.62 23.21 -4.65
C ASN A 433 2.11 23.51 -4.72
N ALA A 434 1.73 24.43 -5.61
CA ALA A 434 0.35 24.92 -5.76
C ALA A 434 -0.70 23.82 -6.02
N ASN A 435 -0.30 22.71 -6.65
CA ASN A 435 -1.20 21.58 -6.94
C ASN A 435 -1.37 20.62 -5.74
N ALA A 436 -0.41 20.61 -4.83
CA ALA A 436 -0.36 19.63 -3.74
C ALA A 436 -0.71 20.23 -2.37
N PHE A 437 -0.57 21.54 -2.18
CA PHE A 437 -0.84 22.21 -0.92
C PHE A 437 -1.75 23.44 -1.11
N PRO A 438 -2.80 23.61 -0.29
CA PRO A 438 -3.19 22.85 0.91
C PRO A 438 -3.94 21.55 0.66
N SER A 439 -4.24 21.18 -0.61
CA SER A 439 -4.97 19.93 -0.95
C SER A 439 -6.32 19.82 -0.23
N LEU A 440 -7.10 20.88 -0.28
CA LEU A 440 -8.41 20.96 0.35
C LEU A 440 -9.41 20.03 -0.33
N LYS A 441 -10.26 19.38 0.43
CA LYS A 441 -11.34 18.55 -0.10
C LYS A 441 -12.47 19.46 -0.59
N LEU A 442 -12.54 19.68 -1.90
CA LEU A 442 -13.50 20.58 -2.55
C LEU A 442 -14.86 19.92 -2.87
N HIS A 443 -15.02 18.61 -2.63
CA HIS A 443 -16.23 17.88 -2.98
C HIS A 443 -16.78 17.11 -1.79
N SER A 444 -18.09 17.01 -1.74
CA SER A 444 -18.85 16.24 -0.74
C SER A 444 -19.13 14.78 -1.18
N GLY A 445 -18.43 14.29 -2.19
CA GLY A 445 -18.65 12.95 -2.75
C GLY A 445 -19.97 12.85 -3.51
N ILE A 446 -20.76 11.82 -3.21
CA ILE A 446 -22.08 11.61 -3.82
C ILE A 446 -23.14 12.61 -3.34
N PHE A 447 -22.94 13.22 -2.17
CA PHE A 447 -23.81 14.26 -1.60
C PHE A 447 -23.32 15.62 -2.03
N ASP A 448 -23.95 16.21 -3.05
CA ASP A 448 -23.53 17.50 -3.56
C ASP A 448 -23.91 18.66 -2.62
N GLU A 449 -23.31 19.83 -2.88
CA GLU A 449 -23.48 21.00 -2.04
C GLU A 449 -24.92 21.51 -2.03
N ALA A 450 -25.66 21.35 -3.11
CA ALA A 450 -27.07 21.76 -3.19
C ALA A 450 -27.93 20.93 -2.20
N TYR A 451 -27.63 19.63 -2.09
CA TYR A 451 -28.26 18.71 -1.17
C TYR A 451 -27.95 19.07 0.29
N VAL A 452 -26.65 19.31 0.59
CA VAL A 452 -26.18 19.64 1.94
C VAL A 452 -26.67 21.01 2.41
N LYS A 453 -26.76 21.99 1.51
CA LYS A 453 -27.11 23.38 1.79
C LYS A 453 -28.48 23.58 2.42
N SER A 454 -29.40 22.64 2.22
CA SER A 454 -30.73 22.67 2.84
C SER A 454 -30.80 22.04 4.21
N THR A 455 -29.68 21.55 4.72
CA THR A 455 -29.55 20.90 6.03
C THR A 455 -28.79 21.80 7.02
N SER A 456 -28.68 21.38 8.27
CA SER A 456 -27.85 22.03 9.31
C SER A 456 -26.35 21.67 9.21
N LEU A 457 -25.95 20.85 8.21
CA LEU A 457 -24.54 20.54 7.99
C LEU A 457 -23.78 21.81 7.53
N PRO A 458 -22.53 21.97 7.98
CA PRO A 458 -21.72 23.09 7.53
C PRO A 458 -21.58 23.11 6.01
N SER A 459 -21.74 24.27 5.39
CA SER A 459 -21.56 24.42 3.94
C SER A 459 -20.15 24.05 3.51
N LEU A 460 -19.97 23.74 2.22
CA LEU A 460 -18.66 23.45 1.65
C LEU A 460 -17.67 24.61 1.93
N GLU A 461 -18.12 25.83 1.80
CA GLU A 461 -17.34 27.04 2.06
C GLU A 461 -16.84 27.07 3.51
N THR A 462 -17.75 26.81 4.46
CA THR A 462 -17.41 26.75 5.91
C THR A 462 -16.43 25.62 6.18
N ARG A 463 -16.61 24.44 5.59
CA ARG A 463 -15.72 23.29 5.75
C ARG A 463 -14.31 23.56 5.22
N ILE A 464 -14.21 24.20 4.04
CA ILE A 464 -12.94 24.61 3.44
C ILE A 464 -12.23 25.62 4.34
N GLN A 465 -12.93 26.66 4.83
CA GLN A 465 -12.35 27.65 5.73
C GLN A 465 -11.87 27.04 7.03
N ASN A 466 -12.66 26.17 7.65
CA ASN A 466 -12.27 25.47 8.88
C ASN A 466 -11.04 24.59 8.64
N GLN A 467 -10.99 23.81 7.55
CA GLN A 467 -9.85 22.99 7.23
C GLN A 467 -8.60 23.83 6.98
N GLN A 468 -8.72 24.91 6.23
CA GLN A 468 -7.61 25.83 5.97
C GLN A 468 -7.07 26.44 7.27
N THR A 469 -7.96 26.91 8.15
CA THR A 469 -7.57 27.45 9.45
C THR A 469 -6.84 26.40 10.28
N GLN A 470 -7.37 25.18 10.37
CA GLN A 470 -6.73 24.10 11.13
C GLN A 470 -5.34 23.73 10.57
N ILE A 471 -5.17 23.72 9.24
CA ILE A 471 -3.86 23.48 8.62
C ILE A 471 -2.83 24.50 9.09
N PHE A 472 -3.15 25.79 9.01
CA PHE A 472 -2.21 26.83 9.41
C PHE A 472 -2.00 26.91 10.92
N ASP A 473 -3.03 26.64 11.72
CA ASP A 473 -2.91 26.50 13.17
C ASP A 473 -1.94 25.38 13.54
N CYS A 474 -2.06 24.19 12.89
CA CYS A 474 -1.15 23.07 13.12
C CYS A 474 0.28 23.40 12.72
N LEU A 475 0.50 24.08 11.60
CA LEU A 475 1.82 24.52 11.15
C LEU A 475 2.46 25.53 12.13
N SER A 476 1.66 26.23 12.92
CA SER A 476 2.12 27.20 13.93
C SER A 476 2.46 26.56 15.28
N LEU A 477 2.29 25.24 15.44
CA LEU A 477 2.53 24.55 16.72
C LEU A 477 4.01 24.29 17.04
N CYS A 478 4.90 24.45 16.08
CA CYS A 478 6.34 24.20 16.25
C CYS A 478 7.11 25.49 16.54
N GLU A 479 8.33 25.37 17.08
CA GLU A 479 9.24 26.49 17.27
C GLU A 479 9.84 26.95 15.94
N THR A 480 10.25 25.99 15.10
CA THR A 480 10.86 26.25 13.79
C THR A 480 10.16 25.43 12.71
N LEU A 481 9.67 26.12 11.69
CA LEU A 481 9.02 25.53 10.53
C LEU A 481 9.84 25.77 9.27
N TYR A 482 10.28 24.70 8.63
CA TYR A 482 10.88 24.72 7.30
C TYR A 482 9.85 24.29 6.28
N ILE A 483 9.50 25.17 5.34
CA ILE A 483 8.63 24.86 4.22
C ILE A 483 9.48 24.73 2.97
N LEU A 484 9.40 23.57 2.32
CA LEU A 484 10.18 23.25 1.15
C LEU A 484 9.27 22.96 -0.04
N TYR A 485 9.50 23.61 -1.18
CA TYR A 485 8.80 23.26 -2.39
C TYR A 485 9.74 22.98 -3.57
N PRO A 486 9.56 21.88 -4.31
CA PRO A 486 10.35 21.59 -5.51
C PRO A 486 9.83 22.41 -6.68
N GLN A 487 10.74 23.01 -7.46
CA GLN A 487 10.39 23.75 -8.68
C GLN A 487 10.03 22.84 -9.87
N SER A 488 10.43 21.56 -9.80
CA SER A 488 10.08 20.57 -10.82
C SER A 488 10.01 19.15 -10.24
N ASP A 489 9.35 18.25 -10.98
CA ASP A 489 9.42 16.81 -10.73
C ASP A 489 10.61 16.15 -11.45
N TYR A 490 10.68 14.80 -11.37
CA TYR A 490 11.70 14.01 -12.07
C TYR A 490 11.54 13.99 -13.59
N GLN A 491 10.35 14.33 -14.11
CA GLN A 491 10.05 14.39 -15.54
C GLN A 491 10.31 15.77 -16.13
N GLY A 492 10.72 16.74 -15.30
CA GLY A 492 10.96 18.12 -15.71
C GLY A 492 9.71 18.99 -15.81
N LYS A 493 8.57 18.53 -15.29
CA LYS A 493 7.36 19.34 -15.17
C LYS A 493 7.58 20.42 -14.11
N ASN A 494 7.42 21.68 -14.49
CA ASN A 494 7.55 22.79 -13.58
C ASN A 494 6.36 22.89 -12.62
N TYR A 495 6.65 23.26 -11.39
CA TYR A 495 5.69 23.55 -10.34
C TYR A 495 5.75 25.03 -9.96
N GLU A 496 4.62 25.55 -9.49
CA GLU A 496 4.50 26.88 -8.90
C GLU A 496 4.40 26.77 -7.37
N SER A 497 4.80 27.81 -6.66
CA SER A 497 4.63 27.89 -5.20
C SER A 497 3.17 28.02 -4.82
N SER A 498 2.80 27.54 -3.62
CA SER A 498 1.43 27.71 -3.10
C SER A 498 1.14 29.18 -2.74
N SER A 499 0.12 29.74 -3.35
CA SER A 499 -0.38 31.09 -3.06
C SER A 499 -0.87 31.24 -1.62
N GLU A 500 -1.43 30.17 -1.06
CA GLU A 500 -1.93 30.12 0.31
C GLU A 500 -0.79 30.27 1.32
N ILE A 501 0.34 29.60 1.07
CA ILE A 501 1.54 29.74 1.92
C ILE A 501 2.13 31.15 1.76
N GLU A 502 2.27 31.65 0.54
CA GLU A 502 2.78 33.01 0.30
C GLU A 502 1.92 34.07 0.99
N ASN A 503 0.60 33.90 0.95
CA ASN A 503 -0.33 34.80 1.63
C ASN A 503 -0.25 34.66 3.16
N TRP A 504 -0.02 33.45 3.70
CA TRP A 504 0.09 33.23 5.12
C TRP A 504 1.39 33.80 5.71
N ILE A 505 2.54 33.53 5.05
CA ILE A 505 3.88 33.96 5.52
C ILE A 505 4.18 35.41 5.09
N GLN A 506 3.49 35.95 4.08
CA GLN A 506 3.74 37.27 3.46
C GLN A 506 5.14 37.39 2.83
N THR A 507 5.72 36.27 2.42
CA THR A 507 7.04 36.20 1.77
C THR A 507 7.05 35.17 0.66
N LYS A 508 7.96 35.39 -0.33
CA LYS A 508 8.21 34.43 -1.42
C LYS A 508 9.31 33.45 -1.03
N PRO A 509 9.31 32.23 -1.59
CA PRO A 509 10.33 31.25 -1.29
C PRO A 509 11.71 31.70 -1.79
N LYS A 510 12.73 31.50 -0.95
CA LYS A 510 14.12 31.71 -1.32
C LYS A 510 14.71 30.44 -1.92
N PHE A 511 15.34 30.54 -3.08
CA PHE A 511 16.03 29.37 -3.67
C PHE A 511 17.25 28.99 -2.85
N ILE A 512 17.36 27.67 -2.52
CA ILE A 512 18.54 27.10 -1.84
C ILE A 512 18.96 25.78 -2.53
N THR A 513 20.22 25.43 -2.34
CA THR A 513 20.81 24.17 -2.83
C THR A 513 21.81 23.64 -1.82
N THR A 514 22.07 22.35 -1.85
CA THR A 514 23.11 21.72 -1.03
C THR A 514 24.50 22.07 -1.58
N PRO A 515 25.53 22.20 -0.72
CA PRO A 515 26.92 22.28 -1.15
C PRO A 515 27.33 21.03 -1.92
N ASP A 516 28.31 21.18 -2.84
CA ASP A 516 28.83 20.03 -3.60
C ASP A 516 29.43 18.93 -2.71
N SER A 517 29.99 19.31 -1.57
CA SER A 517 30.51 18.40 -0.54
C SER A 517 29.43 17.52 0.11
N PHE A 518 28.14 17.87 0.00
CA PHE A 518 27.02 17.10 0.51
C PHE A 518 26.57 15.98 -0.43
N ASN A 519 27.08 15.97 -1.66
CA ASN A 519 26.75 14.90 -2.60
C ASN A 519 27.26 13.57 -2.06
N LEU A 520 26.32 12.62 -1.95
CA LEU A 520 26.65 11.25 -1.57
C LEU A 520 27.66 10.67 -2.55
N THR A 521 28.86 10.40 -2.07
CA THR A 521 29.75 9.50 -2.78
C THR A 521 29.07 8.15 -2.82
N THR A 522 28.73 7.68 -4.01
CA THR A 522 28.20 6.31 -4.18
C THR A 522 29.21 5.38 -3.50
N PRO A 523 28.81 4.61 -2.46
CA PRO A 523 29.72 3.67 -1.86
C PRO A 523 30.22 2.75 -2.97
N SER A 524 31.52 2.69 -3.19
CA SER A 524 32.09 1.69 -4.08
C SER A 524 31.83 0.34 -3.41
N ILE A 525 30.98 -0.47 -4.06
CA ILE A 525 30.77 -1.85 -3.60
C ILE A 525 31.96 -2.64 -4.17
N ASP A 526 33.08 -2.58 -3.48
CA ASP A 526 34.26 -3.37 -3.84
C ASP A 526 34.17 -4.71 -3.12
N LEU A 527 34.09 -5.78 -3.91
CA LEU A 527 34.28 -7.13 -3.39
C LEU A 527 35.76 -7.28 -3.04
N ASN A 528 36.06 -7.51 -1.77
CA ASN A 528 37.43 -7.85 -1.40
C ASN A 528 37.84 -9.19 -2.03
N GLU A 529 39.15 -9.41 -2.16
CA GLU A 529 39.70 -10.60 -2.84
C GLU A 529 39.19 -11.92 -2.25
N THR A 530 39.02 -11.98 -0.94
CA THR A 530 38.54 -13.19 -0.24
C THR A 530 37.09 -13.50 -0.61
N SER A 531 36.21 -12.51 -0.59
CA SER A 531 34.80 -12.65 -0.99
C SER A 531 34.66 -12.97 -2.47
N ALA A 532 35.44 -12.31 -3.33
CA ALA A 532 35.43 -12.57 -4.75
C ALA A 532 35.89 -14.01 -5.06
N LYS A 533 36.94 -14.49 -4.41
CA LYS A 533 37.38 -15.89 -4.54
C LYS A 533 36.30 -16.87 -4.09
N ALA A 534 35.66 -16.62 -2.96
CA ALA A 534 34.59 -17.50 -2.44
C ALA A 534 33.39 -17.59 -3.40
N ILE A 535 33.03 -16.49 -4.05
CA ILE A 535 31.86 -16.43 -4.94
C ILE A 535 32.18 -17.01 -6.34
N PHE A 536 33.34 -16.71 -6.91
CA PHE A 536 33.62 -16.97 -8.32
C PHE A 536 34.58 -18.14 -8.59
N PHE A 537 35.30 -18.61 -7.58
CA PHE A 537 36.26 -19.69 -7.72
C PHE A 537 35.85 -20.91 -6.88
N LYS A 538 35.98 -22.08 -7.45
CA LYS A 538 35.84 -23.34 -6.75
C LYS A 538 37.19 -24.08 -6.79
N ASP A 539 37.75 -24.43 -5.66
CA ASP A 539 39.06 -25.08 -5.53
C ASP A 539 40.18 -24.28 -6.25
N ASN A 540 40.19 -22.97 -6.13
CA ASN A 540 41.05 -22.04 -6.83
C ASN A 540 40.93 -22.04 -8.37
N HIS A 541 39.90 -22.69 -8.93
CA HIS A 541 39.65 -22.71 -10.37
C HIS A 541 38.40 -21.92 -10.72
N PHE A 542 38.54 -21.02 -11.71
CA PHE A 542 37.39 -20.33 -12.29
C PHE A 542 36.70 -21.27 -13.29
N LYS A 543 35.39 -21.50 -13.09
CA LYS A 543 34.54 -22.20 -14.04
C LYS A 543 33.56 -21.21 -14.69
N GLY A 544 33.66 -21.03 -15.98
CA GLY A 544 32.78 -20.11 -16.71
C GLY A 544 32.92 -20.24 -18.22
N SER A 545 31.91 -19.73 -18.94
CA SER A 545 31.92 -19.62 -20.39
C SER A 545 32.66 -18.34 -20.84
N ILE A 546 33.01 -18.25 -22.10
CA ILE A 546 33.56 -17.05 -22.73
C ILE A 546 32.59 -15.88 -22.54
N SER A 547 31.30 -16.09 -22.73
CA SER A 547 30.25 -15.06 -22.52
C SER A 547 30.20 -14.53 -21.08
N ARG A 548 30.55 -15.35 -20.10
CA ARG A 548 30.66 -14.91 -18.70
C ARG A 548 31.86 -13.98 -18.49
N LEU A 549 33.00 -14.28 -19.13
CA LEU A 549 34.17 -13.40 -19.12
C LEU A 549 33.91 -12.09 -19.87
N GLU A 550 33.23 -12.14 -21.00
CA GLU A 550 32.82 -10.95 -21.75
C GLU A 550 31.85 -10.08 -20.92
N SER A 551 30.92 -10.70 -20.17
CA SER A 551 30.04 -9.99 -19.24
C SER A 551 30.84 -9.24 -18.16
N TYR A 552 31.89 -9.86 -17.61
CA TYR A 552 32.79 -9.23 -16.65
C TYR A 552 33.56 -8.06 -17.28
N ALA A 553 34.13 -8.25 -18.47
CA ALA A 553 34.84 -7.21 -19.18
C ALA A 553 33.95 -6.02 -19.52
N ARG A 554 32.69 -6.24 -19.83
CA ARG A 554 31.71 -5.19 -20.13
C ARG A 554 31.29 -4.41 -18.88
N CYS A 555 30.95 -5.10 -17.79
CA CYS A 555 30.54 -4.50 -16.52
C CYS A 555 30.75 -5.47 -15.36
N PRO A 556 31.81 -5.31 -14.54
CA PRO A 556 32.05 -6.17 -13.38
C PRO A 556 30.88 -6.23 -12.38
N PHE A 557 30.17 -5.12 -12.19
CA PHE A 557 29.02 -5.05 -11.31
C PHE A 557 27.85 -5.91 -11.83
N SER A 558 27.48 -5.78 -13.10
CA SER A 558 26.46 -6.61 -13.74
C SER A 558 26.83 -8.10 -13.68
N HIS A 559 28.10 -8.42 -13.91
CA HIS A 559 28.62 -9.78 -13.78
C HIS A 559 28.46 -10.31 -12.34
N ALA A 560 28.77 -9.50 -11.32
CA ALA A 560 28.63 -9.88 -9.92
C ALA A 560 27.17 -10.16 -9.56
N LEU A 561 26.24 -9.33 -10.01
CA LEU A 561 24.81 -9.55 -9.79
C LEU A 561 24.31 -10.84 -10.47
N LYS A 562 24.65 -11.02 -11.75
CA LYS A 562 24.15 -12.12 -12.57
C LYS A 562 24.76 -13.47 -12.20
N TYR A 563 26.07 -13.53 -11.98
CA TYR A 563 26.81 -14.78 -11.79
C TYR A 563 27.34 -15.01 -10.38
N GLY A 564 27.34 -13.98 -9.55
CA GLY A 564 27.70 -14.08 -8.13
C GLY A 564 26.47 -14.21 -7.24
N LEU A 565 25.50 -13.33 -7.40
CA LEU A 565 24.25 -13.34 -6.63
C LEU A 565 23.10 -14.10 -7.33
N PHE A 566 23.32 -14.61 -8.54
CA PHE A 566 22.35 -15.34 -9.35
C PHE A 566 21.03 -14.58 -9.59
N LEU A 567 21.07 -13.25 -9.60
CA LEU A 567 19.93 -12.43 -9.93
C LEU A 567 19.61 -12.61 -11.42
N LYS A 568 18.45 -13.21 -11.70
CA LYS A 568 17.95 -13.38 -13.06
C LYS A 568 17.20 -12.12 -13.46
N GLU A 569 17.60 -11.48 -14.55
CA GLU A 569 16.72 -10.55 -15.25
C GLU A 569 15.48 -11.33 -15.71
N LYS A 570 14.29 -10.72 -15.59
CA LYS A 570 13.08 -11.23 -16.23
C LYS A 570 13.28 -11.05 -17.73
N GLU A 571 13.73 -12.12 -18.39
CA GLU A 571 14.00 -12.06 -19.82
C GLU A 571 12.66 -12.06 -20.55
N ASP A 572 12.36 -11.00 -21.28
CA ASP A 572 11.27 -11.02 -22.24
C ASP A 572 11.62 -12.05 -23.34
N ILE A 573 10.74 -13.02 -23.50
CA ILE A 573 10.88 -14.04 -24.54
C ILE A 573 10.60 -13.34 -25.87
N THR A 574 11.64 -13.00 -26.60
CA THR A 574 11.51 -12.38 -27.92
C THR A 574 11.39 -13.41 -29.02
N ASP A 575 10.64 -13.11 -30.08
CA ASP A 575 10.47 -13.97 -31.26
C ASP A 575 11.81 -14.44 -31.85
N ILE A 576 12.82 -13.60 -31.85
CA ILE A 576 14.17 -13.90 -32.35
C ILE A 576 14.82 -15.02 -31.54
N ARG A 577 14.65 -15.01 -30.21
CA ARG A 577 15.20 -16.04 -29.33
C ARG A 577 14.53 -17.40 -29.54
N ILE A 578 13.21 -17.38 -29.69
CA ILE A 578 12.44 -18.60 -29.95
C ILE A 578 12.87 -19.22 -31.28
N ARG A 579 13.01 -18.42 -32.34
CA ARG A 579 13.49 -18.86 -33.64
C ARG A 579 14.88 -19.48 -33.53
N GLY A 580 15.80 -18.81 -32.85
CA GLY A 580 17.17 -19.35 -32.65
C GLY A 580 17.16 -20.67 -31.90
N SER A 581 16.37 -20.80 -30.84
CA SER A 581 16.25 -22.04 -30.07
C SER A 581 15.66 -23.17 -30.90
N ILE A 582 14.65 -22.90 -31.71
CA ILE A 582 14.02 -23.90 -32.61
C ILE A 582 15.03 -24.36 -33.65
N LEU A 583 15.75 -23.42 -34.28
CA LEU A 583 16.77 -23.77 -35.30
C LEU A 583 17.85 -24.70 -34.70
N HIS A 584 18.40 -24.35 -33.56
CA HIS A 584 19.41 -25.15 -32.87
C HIS A 584 18.89 -26.53 -32.47
N HIS A 585 17.69 -26.61 -31.93
CA HIS A 585 17.10 -27.85 -31.48
C HIS A 585 16.74 -28.80 -32.66
N VAL A 586 16.23 -28.23 -33.75
CA VAL A 586 15.99 -28.99 -34.97
C VAL A 586 17.29 -29.57 -35.58
N LEU A 587 18.38 -28.76 -35.62
CA LEU A 587 19.69 -29.26 -36.04
C LEU A 587 20.20 -30.40 -35.14
N GLU A 588 20.04 -30.23 -33.82
CA GLU A 588 20.42 -31.28 -32.86
C GLU A 588 19.64 -32.56 -33.05
N MET A 589 18.31 -32.48 -33.26
CA MET A 589 17.46 -33.65 -33.51
C MET A 589 17.85 -34.35 -34.80
N ILE A 590 18.02 -33.61 -35.90
CA ILE A 590 18.44 -34.17 -37.18
C ILE A 590 19.79 -34.88 -37.04
N SER A 591 20.74 -34.26 -36.34
CA SER A 591 22.08 -34.86 -36.14
C SER A 591 22.06 -36.09 -35.25
N LYS A 592 21.08 -36.27 -34.38
CA LYS A 592 20.90 -37.45 -33.53
C LYS A 592 20.17 -38.58 -34.28
N ASP A 593 19.17 -38.21 -35.08
CA ASP A 593 18.29 -39.20 -35.73
C ASP A 593 18.89 -39.76 -37.03
N LYS A 594 19.73 -39.02 -37.72
CA LYS A 594 20.28 -39.38 -39.02
C LYS A 594 21.80 -39.32 -39.05
N GLN A 595 22.45 -40.42 -39.40
CA GLN A 595 23.89 -40.48 -39.60
C GLN A 595 24.34 -39.71 -40.87
N ASP A 596 23.46 -39.70 -41.89
CA ASP A 596 23.67 -38.97 -43.12
C ASP A 596 22.57 -37.90 -43.30
N TYR A 597 22.85 -36.70 -42.90
CA TYR A 597 21.95 -35.53 -43.02
C TYR A 597 22.04 -34.83 -44.37
N THR A 598 22.98 -35.29 -45.25
CA THR A 598 23.16 -34.69 -46.57
C THR A 598 22.10 -35.16 -47.58
N SER A 599 21.37 -36.23 -47.26
CA SER A 599 20.32 -36.81 -48.10
C SER A 599 18.90 -36.35 -47.70
N LEU A 600 18.74 -35.42 -46.77
CA LEU A 600 17.43 -34.98 -46.30
C LEU A 600 16.68 -34.13 -47.33
N SER A 601 15.45 -34.53 -47.63
CA SER A 601 14.57 -33.73 -48.46
C SER A 601 14.03 -32.50 -47.68
N LYS A 602 13.67 -31.43 -48.42
CA LYS A 602 13.04 -30.24 -47.83
C LYS A 602 11.79 -30.59 -47.01
N GLU A 603 11.02 -31.60 -47.45
CA GLU A 603 9.83 -32.04 -46.76
C GLU A 603 10.13 -32.71 -45.41
N GLU A 604 11.20 -33.50 -45.33
CA GLU A 604 11.63 -34.09 -44.05
C GLU A 604 12.11 -33.01 -43.08
N ILE A 605 12.88 -32.03 -43.55
CA ILE A 605 13.31 -30.86 -42.70
C ILE A 605 12.09 -30.06 -42.21
N TYR A 606 11.11 -29.84 -43.11
CA TYR A 606 9.87 -29.17 -42.77
C TYR A 606 9.10 -29.89 -41.64
N GLN A 607 9.07 -31.22 -41.64
CA GLN A 607 8.42 -32.01 -40.59
C GLN A 607 9.13 -31.84 -39.22
N TYR A 608 10.46 -31.82 -39.21
CA TYR A 608 11.23 -31.52 -37.97
C TYR A 608 10.93 -30.11 -37.44
N VAL A 609 10.96 -29.10 -38.30
CA VAL A 609 10.65 -27.72 -37.93
C VAL A 609 9.23 -27.58 -37.40
N ARG A 610 8.27 -28.19 -38.10
CA ARG A 610 6.86 -28.18 -37.71
C ARG A 610 6.64 -28.84 -36.36
N LYS A 611 7.36 -29.91 -36.06
CA LYS A 611 7.36 -30.56 -34.74
C LYS A 611 7.75 -29.59 -33.61
N GLU A 612 8.79 -28.83 -33.79
CA GLU A 612 9.26 -27.87 -32.77
C GLU A 612 8.37 -26.63 -32.62
N PHE A 613 7.80 -26.15 -33.72
CA PHE A 613 6.90 -25.02 -33.71
C PHE A 613 5.55 -25.25 -33.04
N ALA A 614 5.09 -26.48 -32.90
CA ALA A 614 3.83 -26.73 -32.22
C ALA A 614 3.88 -26.39 -30.75
N PHE A 615 5.04 -26.51 -30.12
CA PHE A 615 5.28 -26.02 -28.78
C PHE A 615 5.21 -24.48 -28.72
N ALA A 616 5.93 -23.78 -29.60
CA ALA A 616 5.95 -22.33 -29.65
C ALA A 616 4.54 -21.72 -29.86
N LYS A 617 3.69 -22.39 -30.65
CA LYS A 617 2.30 -21.97 -30.86
C LYS A 617 1.47 -21.94 -29.58
N LYS A 618 1.65 -22.93 -28.68
CA LYS A 618 0.94 -22.99 -27.41
C LYS A 618 1.41 -21.88 -26.43
N VAL A 619 2.71 -21.55 -26.46
CA VAL A 619 3.31 -20.54 -25.58
C VAL A 619 2.96 -19.13 -26.01
N LEU A 620 2.89 -18.83 -27.30
CA LEU A 620 2.76 -17.47 -27.82
C LEU A 620 1.32 -17.01 -28.07
N LEU A 621 0.32 -17.90 -28.09
CA LEU A 621 -1.11 -17.58 -28.34
C LEU A 621 -1.36 -16.70 -29.59
N GLN A 622 -0.43 -16.68 -30.57
CA GLN A 622 -0.47 -15.75 -31.71
C GLN A 622 -1.03 -16.39 -32.97
N GLN A 623 -1.39 -15.52 -33.93
CA GLN A 623 -2.13 -15.85 -35.14
C GLN A 623 -1.47 -16.97 -35.98
N VAL A 624 -2.28 -17.95 -36.39
CA VAL A 624 -1.88 -19.15 -37.13
C VAL A 624 -1.11 -18.84 -38.44
N THR A 625 -1.46 -17.75 -39.09
CA THR A 625 -0.81 -17.28 -40.33
C THR A 625 0.66 -16.90 -40.14
N TRP A 626 1.00 -16.26 -39.02
CA TRP A 626 2.37 -15.88 -38.70
C TRP A 626 3.24 -17.14 -38.48
N PHE A 627 2.74 -18.14 -37.80
CA PHE A 627 3.47 -19.41 -37.55
C PHE A 627 3.83 -20.15 -38.84
N ASN A 628 2.91 -20.25 -39.77
CA ASN A 628 3.16 -20.93 -41.03
C ASN A 628 4.30 -20.29 -41.83
N SER A 629 4.34 -18.97 -41.92
CA SER A 629 5.43 -18.22 -42.57
C SER A 629 6.77 -18.43 -41.90
N GLN A 630 6.79 -18.58 -40.60
CA GLN A 630 8.03 -18.81 -39.82
C GLN A 630 8.56 -20.25 -40.00
N ILE A 631 7.66 -21.23 -40.08
CA ILE A 631 8.03 -22.61 -40.33
C ILE A 631 8.71 -22.70 -41.72
N GLU A 632 8.15 -22.06 -42.74
CA GLU A 632 8.73 -22.02 -44.06
C GLU A 632 10.10 -21.34 -44.09
N GLU A 633 10.22 -20.16 -43.47
CA GLU A 633 11.48 -19.41 -43.40
C GLU A 633 12.61 -20.19 -42.70
N ILE A 634 12.30 -20.87 -41.58
CA ILE A 634 13.31 -21.68 -40.86
C ILE A 634 13.65 -22.94 -41.68
N THR A 635 12.69 -23.54 -42.33
CA THR A 635 12.91 -24.71 -43.21
C THR A 635 13.87 -24.32 -44.34
N ASP A 636 13.65 -23.18 -45.01
CA ASP A 636 14.50 -22.73 -46.11
C ASP A 636 15.93 -22.39 -45.62
N LYS A 637 16.09 -21.79 -44.42
CA LYS A 637 17.40 -21.56 -43.82
C LYS A 637 18.12 -22.87 -43.50
N LEU A 638 17.44 -23.88 -43.01
CA LEU A 638 18.02 -25.19 -42.73
C LEU A 638 18.45 -25.91 -44.00
N VAL A 639 17.64 -25.86 -45.07
CA VAL A 639 18.00 -26.39 -46.38
C VAL A 639 19.30 -25.78 -46.89
N LEU A 640 19.41 -24.44 -46.85
CA LEU A 640 20.63 -23.72 -47.23
C LEU A 640 21.84 -24.10 -46.37
N ILE A 641 21.67 -24.32 -45.06
CA ILE A 641 22.77 -24.79 -44.20
C ILE A 641 23.23 -26.18 -44.62
N PHE A 642 22.31 -27.10 -44.88
CA PHE A 642 22.66 -28.44 -45.29
C PHE A 642 23.26 -28.49 -46.68
N GLU A 643 22.81 -27.65 -47.62
CA GLU A 643 23.44 -27.50 -48.95
C GLU A 643 24.89 -26.92 -48.86
N GLN A 644 25.21 -26.12 -47.88
CA GLN A 644 26.57 -25.58 -47.67
C GLN A 644 27.50 -26.57 -46.96
N LEU A 645 26.93 -27.55 -46.25
CA LEU A 645 27.72 -28.60 -45.61
C LEU A 645 28.06 -29.75 -46.58
N HIS A 646 27.47 -29.77 -47.79
CA HIS A 646 27.82 -30.61 -48.93
C HIS A 646 29.02 -30.05 -49.74
#